data_dbcbdac3e5f7742a397ef7404010b29f
#
_entry.id   dbcbdac3e5f7742a397ef7404010b29f
#
_cell.length_a   1.000
_cell.length_b   1.000
_cell.length_c   1.000
_cell.angle_alpha   90.00
_cell.angle_beta   90.00
_cell.angle_gamma   90.00
#
_symmetry.space_group_name_H-M   'P 1'
#
loop_
_entity.id
_entity.type
_entity.pdbx_description
1 polymer ?
#
loop_
_entity_poly.entity_id
_entity_poly.type
_entity_poly.pdbx_seq_one_letter_code
_entity_poly.pdbx_strand_id
1 'polypeptide(L)'
;MKLSELRTGERGVVVKVNGHGSFRKRIIEMGFVKGSKVKVILNAPLRDPIEYEIIGYKISLRREEASKIEVISETEAKELLSAREALPALDAGDETWLEREMGTLAEERRKVIKVALVGNPNCGKTSLFNIASGSHEHVGNYSGVTVDAKEGVFEYGGYHFNLVDLPGTYSLSAYSPEELYVRRNLVDDMPDVVVNVVDSSNLHRNLYLTTQLIDMNLRVVMALNMYDELEARGDKLDIRQLGYLLGMPVVPTVSRTGEGIDALFDTVIQIYEKSDPHLARHIHINHGAELEQSIDRIKHLLQKDTDIRLKYSTRYLAIKYLENDKEIEKVVEALPGRDEIIAARYEEHKRIESLLNSGTESALVDAKYAFVEGALAETYIQGHKKRHTLTDKIDGVVTNRWLAFPIFFFLLYIVFEGTFVIGEYPMQWIEWLVEKFGAFVAMMMSDGWLKDMVVDGVIGGVGSVLVFLPNILLLYMFISLLEDSGYMARAAFIMDRLMHKIGLHGKSFIPMIMGFGCNVPAIMATRTIESRKSRLITMLIIPLMSCAGRMPVYVLIAGAFFPANASLVVLGLYALGILLAIIAAKVMSLFFKEDDLPFVMELPPYRVPTGKSVFRHTWEKGRQYLQKMSGIILICSLVIWFLGYFPNHDAYSNPQEQQEHSFIGYVGKAMEPALEPLGFDWRMGVGIVAGVGAKELVVSTLGVMYADEQPVGALDIDPPVNSNKVQTSVEESSGDTRLQKALVKSVTPAGALAYMVFILLYFPCIATFVAIKNESGGWKWALITAVYTIVLAWVAAFITFRVVSLFI
;
A
#
# COMPACT_ATOMS: atom_id res chain seq x y z
N MET A 1 25.09 -4.89 -25.99
CA MET A 1 24.23 -5.98 -25.52
C MET A 1 23.10 -5.42 -24.69
N LYS A 2 22.01 -6.16 -24.47
CA LYS A 2 20.91 -5.71 -23.62
C LYS A 2 21.15 -6.11 -22.17
N LEU A 3 20.70 -5.30 -21.21
CA LEU A 3 20.84 -5.59 -19.78
C LEU A 3 20.20 -6.94 -19.39
N SER A 4 19.09 -7.32 -20.05
CA SER A 4 18.41 -8.60 -19.83
C SER A 4 19.19 -9.85 -20.28
N GLU A 5 20.28 -9.67 -21.03
CA GLU A 5 21.13 -10.74 -21.57
C GLU A 5 22.29 -11.07 -20.63
N LEU A 6 22.62 -10.19 -19.69
CA LEU A 6 23.64 -10.45 -18.68
C LEU A 6 23.25 -11.62 -17.77
N ARG A 7 24.25 -12.44 -17.44
CA ARG A 7 24.09 -13.58 -16.54
C ARG A 7 24.27 -13.15 -15.08
N THR A 8 23.74 -13.95 -14.15
CA THR A 8 23.93 -13.73 -12.71
C THR A 8 25.43 -13.61 -12.38
N GLY A 9 25.82 -12.53 -11.73
CA GLY A 9 27.19 -12.18 -11.37
C GLY A 9 27.92 -11.33 -12.40
N GLU A 10 27.46 -11.26 -13.65
CA GLU A 10 28.07 -10.43 -14.69
C GLU A 10 27.83 -8.93 -14.45
N ARG A 11 28.78 -8.11 -14.93
CA ARG A 11 28.77 -6.65 -14.82
C ARG A 11 28.76 -6.01 -16.19
N GLY A 12 28.01 -4.91 -16.31
CA GLY A 12 27.99 -4.07 -17.49
C GLY A 12 28.00 -2.60 -17.11
N VAL A 13 28.24 -1.75 -18.09
CA VAL A 13 28.13 -0.29 -17.98
C VAL A 13 26.99 0.17 -18.88
N VAL A 14 26.06 0.97 -18.34
CA VAL A 14 24.90 1.46 -19.07
C VAL A 14 25.35 2.43 -20.15
N VAL A 15 24.95 2.19 -21.39
CA VAL A 15 25.23 3.06 -22.54
C VAL A 15 24.02 3.89 -22.90
N LYS A 16 22.84 3.27 -22.92
CA LYS A 16 21.62 3.93 -23.36
C LYS A 16 20.38 3.27 -22.77
N VAL A 17 19.40 4.07 -22.42
CA VAL A 17 18.06 3.60 -22.04
C VAL A 17 17.12 3.92 -23.19
N ASN A 18 16.58 2.88 -23.80
CA ASN A 18 15.61 2.97 -24.87
C ASN A 18 14.20 2.98 -24.30
N GLY A 19 13.23 3.57 -25.04
CA GLY A 19 11.85 3.73 -24.61
C GLY A 19 11.47 5.21 -24.53
N HIS A 20 10.18 5.51 -24.34
CA HIS A 20 9.63 6.86 -24.30
C HIS A 20 8.75 7.06 -23.08
N GLY A 21 8.55 8.33 -22.68
CA GLY A 21 7.61 8.71 -21.63
C GLY A 21 8.04 8.30 -20.22
N SER A 22 7.06 7.94 -19.39
CA SER A 22 7.21 7.64 -17.96
C SER A 22 8.19 6.50 -17.67
N PHE A 23 8.27 5.50 -18.54
CA PHE A 23 9.20 4.37 -18.39
C PHE A 23 10.66 4.83 -18.36
N ARG A 24 11.09 5.55 -19.43
CA ARG A 24 12.49 5.98 -19.58
C ARG A 24 12.91 6.87 -18.42
N LYS A 25 12.06 7.83 -18.06
CA LYS A 25 12.34 8.75 -16.97
C LYS A 25 12.51 8.02 -15.63
N ARG A 26 11.58 7.13 -15.29
CA ARG A 26 11.63 6.36 -14.04
C ARG A 26 12.88 5.50 -13.92
N ILE A 27 13.30 4.86 -15.02
CA ILE A 27 14.52 4.04 -15.05
C ILE A 27 15.77 4.90 -14.89
N ILE A 28 15.81 6.09 -15.52
CA ILE A 28 16.92 7.03 -15.37
C ILE A 28 16.98 7.61 -13.95
N GLU A 29 15.83 8.01 -13.36
CA GLU A 29 15.74 8.46 -11.97
C GLU A 29 16.21 7.40 -10.95
N MET A 30 16.11 6.12 -11.32
CA MET A 30 16.62 5.00 -10.54
C MET A 30 18.12 4.74 -10.75
N GLY A 31 18.83 5.63 -11.45
CA GLY A 31 20.28 5.58 -11.61
C GLY A 31 20.77 4.76 -12.80
N PHE A 32 19.89 4.29 -13.71
CA PHE A 32 20.32 3.69 -14.98
C PHE A 32 20.70 4.80 -15.98
N VAL A 33 21.73 5.57 -15.60
CA VAL A 33 22.28 6.66 -16.43
C VAL A 33 23.51 6.19 -17.20
N LYS A 34 23.86 6.88 -18.27
CA LYS A 34 25.03 6.56 -19.07
C LYS A 34 26.29 6.56 -18.21
N GLY A 35 27.05 5.48 -18.26
CA GLY A 35 28.29 5.30 -17.46
C GLY A 35 28.08 4.55 -16.14
N SER A 36 26.85 4.40 -15.67
CA SER A 36 26.57 3.66 -14.42
C SER A 36 26.90 2.19 -14.55
N LYS A 37 27.63 1.65 -13.56
CA LYS A 37 27.94 0.23 -13.47
C LYS A 37 26.76 -0.54 -12.91
N VAL A 38 26.37 -1.59 -13.61
CA VAL A 38 25.28 -2.48 -13.21
C VAL A 38 25.77 -3.92 -13.11
N LYS A 39 25.32 -4.63 -12.08
CA LYS A 39 25.63 -6.06 -11.86
C LYS A 39 24.35 -6.84 -11.69
N VAL A 40 24.25 -8.00 -12.32
CA VAL A 40 23.13 -8.93 -12.08
C VAL A 40 23.38 -9.70 -10.78
N ILE A 41 22.46 -9.57 -9.83
CA ILE A 41 22.56 -10.25 -8.53
C ILE A 41 21.88 -11.60 -8.59
N LEU A 42 20.59 -11.63 -8.91
CA LEU A 42 19.82 -12.86 -9.00
C LEU A 42 18.62 -12.73 -9.93
N ASN A 43 18.12 -13.88 -10.37
CA ASN A 43 16.85 -13.97 -11.08
C ASN A 43 15.79 -14.51 -10.14
N ALA A 44 14.57 -13.99 -10.20
CA ALA A 44 13.44 -14.56 -9.48
C ALA A 44 13.27 -16.06 -9.80
N PRO A 45 12.65 -16.85 -8.92
CA PRO A 45 12.47 -18.30 -9.12
C PRO A 45 11.84 -18.67 -10.46
N LEU A 46 10.97 -17.82 -11.01
CA LEU A 46 10.35 -17.96 -12.33
C LEU A 46 11.15 -17.30 -13.47
N ARG A 47 12.42 -16.90 -13.23
CA ARG A 47 13.34 -16.21 -14.13
C ARG A 47 12.91 -14.78 -14.53
N ASP A 48 11.97 -14.21 -13.83
CA ASP A 48 11.48 -12.85 -14.00
C ASP A 48 10.70 -12.43 -12.74
N PRO A 49 10.97 -11.23 -12.15
CA PRO A 49 11.95 -10.21 -12.56
C PRO A 49 13.42 -10.58 -12.25
N ILE A 50 14.35 -9.72 -12.67
CA ILE A 50 15.79 -9.85 -12.42
C ILE A 50 16.20 -8.77 -11.43
N GLU A 51 16.98 -9.13 -10.40
CA GLU A 51 17.56 -8.19 -9.45
C GLU A 51 18.93 -7.75 -9.94
N TYR A 52 19.13 -6.46 -9.99
CA TYR A 52 20.36 -5.78 -10.36
C TYR A 52 20.90 -4.97 -9.19
N GLU A 53 22.21 -4.87 -9.09
CA GLU A 53 22.90 -3.90 -8.26
C GLU A 53 23.38 -2.76 -9.17
N ILE A 54 22.93 -1.54 -8.88
CA ILE A 54 23.34 -0.33 -9.59
C ILE A 54 23.61 0.77 -8.57
N ILE A 55 24.71 1.49 -8.74
CA ILE A 55 25.12 2.59 -7.84
C ILE A 55 24.99 2.19 -6.35
N GLY A 56 25.35 0.94 -6.02
CA GLY A 56 25.42 0.43 -4.64
C GLY A 56 24.11 -0.01 -4.01
N TYR A 57 22.98 -0.01 -4.72
CA TYR A 57 21.71 -0.55 -4.21
C TYR A 57 21.09 -1.59 -5.15
N LYS A 58 20.16 -2.39 -4.60
CA LYS A 58 19.51 -3.48 -5.31
C LYS A 58 18.16 -3.05 -5.86
N ILE A 59 17.93 -3.34 -7.13
CA ILE A 59 16.70 -3.01 -7.84
C ILE A 59 16.25 -4.17 -8.69
N SER A 60 14.96 -4.43 -8.75
CA SER A 60 14.38 -5.49 -9.57
C SER A 60 13.65 -4.90 -10.76
N LEU A 61 13.99 -5.36 -11.95
CA LEU A 61 13.35 -5.01 -13.21
C LEU A 61 12.81 -6.27 -13.88
N ARG A 62 11.68 -6.14 -14.55
CA ARG A 62 11.21 -7.20 -15.44
C ARG A 62 12.14 -7.38 -16.62
N ARG A 63 12.24 -8.59 -17.14
CA ARG A 63 13.12 -8.90 -18.27
C ARG A 63 12.81 -8.06 -19.51
N GLU A 64 11.53 -7.76 -19.76
CA GLU A 64 11.12 -6.88 -20.85
C GLU A 64 11.64 -5.46 -20.66
N GLU A 65 11.56 -4.92 -19.45
CA GLU A 65 12.06 -3.60 -19.09
C GLU A 65 13.58 -3.54 -19.18
N ALA A 66 14.28 -4.54 -18.64
CA ALA A 66 15.72 -4.67 -18.75
C ALA A 66 16.20 -4.81 -20.22
N SER A 67 15.37 -5.35 -21.11
CA SER A 67 15.69 -5.44 -22.54
C SER A 67 15.75 -4.10 -23.27
N LYS A 68 15.20 -3.05 -22.67
CA LYS A 68 15.22 -1.66 -23.20
C LYS A 68 16.46 -0.89 -22.77
N ILE A 69 17.32 -1.48 -21.91
CA ILE A 69 18.56 -0.87 -21.43
C ILE A 69 19.73 -1.53 -22.14
N GLU A 70 20.53 -0.72 -22.82
CA GLU A 70 21.74 -1.17 -23.51
C GLU A 70 22.96 -1.01 -22.61
N VAL A 71 23.78 -2.05 -22.55
CA VAL A 71 25.00 -2.09 -21.75
C VAL A 71 26.19 -2.62 -22.56
N ILE A 72 27.38 -2.22 -22.15
CA ILE A 72 28.68 -2.75 -22.66
C ILE A 72 29.42 -3.44 -21.52
N SER A 73 30.37 -4.27 -21.82
CA SER A 73 31.22 -4.89 -20.82
C SER A 73 32.11 -3.86 -20.10
N GLU A 74 32.52 -4.17 -18.85
CA GLU A 74 33.36 -3.25 -18.06
C GLU A 74 34.75 -3.03 -18.73
N THR A 75 35.21 -3.95 -19.59
CA THR A 75 36.43 -3.84 -20.37
C THR A 75 36.32 -2.87 -21.54
N GLU A 76 35.23 -2.97 -22.29
CA GLU A 76 34.95 -2.03 -23.40
C GLU A 76 34.71 -0.61 -22.91
N ALA A 77 34.12 -0.46 -21.70
CA ALA A 77 33.87 0.86 -21.09
C ALA A 77 35.17 1.56 -20.69
N LYS A 78 36.18 0.85 -20.23
CA LYS A 78 37.49 1.42 -19.86
C LYS A 78 38.24 1.97 -21.07
N GLU A 79 38.13 1.33 -22.21
CA GLU A 79 38.77 1.80 -23.46
C GLU A 79 38.13 3.09 -23.99
N LEU A 80 36.82 3.26 -23.77
CA LEU A 80 36.09 4.47 -24.18
C LEU A 80 36.30 5.66 -23.25
N LEU A 81 36.57 5.45 -21.96
CA LEU A 81 36.79 6.51 -20.96
C LEU A 81 38.20 7.11 -21.02
N SER A 82 39.20 6.36 -21.47
CA SER A 82 40.56 6.86 -21.60
C SER A 82 40.72 7.93 -22.72
N ALA A 83 39.69 8.19 -23.51
CA ALA A 83 39.74 9.11 -24.65
C ALA A 83 39.13 10.51 -24.35
N ARG A 84 38.77 10.85 -23.10
CA ARG A 84 38.06 12.11 -22.75
C ARG A 84 38.65 12.80 -21.54
N GLU A 85 39.57 13.74 -21.74
CA GLU A 85 40.05 14.69 -20.71
C GLU A 85 39.39 16.07 -20.82
N ALA A 86 38.96 16.56 -19.68
CA ALA A 86 38.88 17.91 -19.09
C ALA A 86 38.35 19.16 -19.83
N LEU A 87 37.44 19.88 -19.20
CA LEU A 87 37.20 21.33 -19.37
C LEU A 87 36.75 22.02 -18.06
N PRO A 88 37.02 23.34 -17.90
CA PRO A 88 37.06 24.02 -16.60
C PRO A 88 35.77 24.74 -16.16
N ALA A 89 35.71 25.10 -14.88
CA ALA A 89 34.62 25.73 -14.13
C ALA A 89 34.47 27.24 -14.38
N LEU A 90 33.28 27.81 -14.30
CA LEU A 90 32.98 29.24 -14.27
C LEU A 90 31.93 29.64 -13.22
N ASP A 91 32.04 30.91 -12.82
CA ASP A 91 31.61 31.57 -11.59
C ASP A 91 30.08 31.79 -11.35
N ALA A 92 29.79 32.04 -10.06
CA ALA A 92 28.49 32.30 -9.47
C ALA A 92 28.14 33.79 -9.36
N GLY A 93 26.86 34.12 -9.39
CA GLY A 93 26.33 35.41 -8.94
C GLY A 93 24.93 35.70 -9.49
N ASP A 94 23.95 35.60 -8.62
CA ASP A 94 22.85 36.59 -8.47
C ASP A 94 21.91 36.21 -7.32
N GLU A 95 21.82 37.12 -6.31
CA GLU A 95 20.88 37.02 -5.20
C GLU A 95 19.46 37.35 -5.66
N THR A 96 18.49 36.46 -5.37
CA THR A 96 17.11 36.63 -5.76
C THR A 96 16.31 37.45 -4.74
N TRP A 97 15.38 38.30 -5.25
CA TRP A 97 14.44 39.14 -4.50
C TRP A 97 13.66 38.34 -3.40
N LEU A 98 13.39 37.06 -3.65
CA LEU A 98 12.71 36.16 -2.69
C LEU A 98 13.46 36.05 -1.33
N GLU A 99 14.79 36.14 -1.33
CA GLU A 99 15.60 36.05 -0.10
C GLU A 99 15.46 37.30 0.76
N ARG A 100 15.18 38.48 0.18
CA ARG A 100 14.96 39.73 0.91
C ARG A 100 13.59 39.78 1.60
N GLU A 101 12.52 39.32 0.92
CA GLU A 101 11.17 39.35 1.51
C GLU A 101 10.97 38.26 2.56
N MET A 102 11.56 37.07 2.37
CA MET A 102 11.49 36.01 3.40
C MET A 102 12.24 36.43 4.69
N GLY A 103 13.26 37.27 4.60
CA GLY A 103 13.94 37.83 5.76
C GLY A 103 13.06 38.76 6.61
N THR A 104 12.27 39.61 5.97
CA THR A 104 11.36 40.54 6.65
C THR A 104 10.12 39.82 7.25
N LEU A 105 9.60 38.82 6.56
CA LEU A 105 8.48 38.01 7.06
C LEU A 105 8.89 37.12 8.26
N ALA A 106 10.14 36.69 8.33
CA ALA A 106 10.67 35.91 9.47
C ALA A 106 10.78 36.76 10.76
N GLU A 107 11.11 38.04 10.65
CA GLU A 107 11.14 38.96 11.80
C GLU A 107 9.74 39.27 12.37
N GLU A 108 8.70 39.23 11.52
CA GLU A 108 7.30 39.49 11.93
C GLU A 108 6.61 38.24 12.52
N ARG A 109 7.01 37.01 12.14
CA ARG A 109 6.44 35.74 12.63
C ARG A 109 7.12 35.22 13.90
N ARG A 110 7.05 36.00 14.97
CA ARG A 110 7.66 35.68 16.27
C ARG A 110 7.41 34.22 16.73
N LYS A 111 8.49 33.38 16.69
CA LYS A 111 8.61 32.09 17.39
C LYS A 111 7.86 30.87 16.83
N VAL A 112 7.36 30.91 15.61
CA VAL A 112 6.81 29.71 14.96
C VAL A 112 7.62 29.37 13.71
N ILE A 113 8.17 28.14 13.64
CA ILE A 113 8.95 27.67 12.50
C ILE A 113 8.17 26.55 11.81
N LYS A 114 7.84 26.73 10.54
CA LYS A 114 7.25 25.69 9.70
C LYS A 114 8.34 24.87 9.05
N VAL A 115 8.38 23.57 9.34
CA VAL A 115 9.37 22.63 8.82
C VAL A 115 8.70 21.51 8.03
N ALA A 116 9.11 21.31 6.78
CA ALA A 116 8.69 20.17 5.98
C ALA A 116 9.76 19.07 5.97
N LEU A 117 9.39 17.85 6.31
CA LEU A 117 10.27 16.67 6.16
C LEU A 117 10.10 16.10 4.76
N VAL A 118 11.18 16.05 4.00
CA VAL A 118 11.26 15.48 2.64
C VAL A 118 12.32 14.38 2.65
N GLY A 119 12.14 13.38 1.82
CA GLY A 119 13.13 12.30 1.69
C GLY A 119 12.59 11.10 0.95
N ASN A 120 13.49 10.21 0.55
CA ASN A 120 13.13 9.01 -0.18
C ASN A 120 12.26 8.08 0.68
N PRO A 121 11.46 7.19 0.08
CA PRO A 121 10.82 6.10 0.81
C PRO A 121 11.87 5.29 1.61
N ASN A 122 11.52 4.92 2.83
CA ASN A 122 12.36 4.12 3.76
C ASN A 122 13.64 4.79 4.28
N CYS A 123 13.84 6.09 4.08
CA CYS A 123 14.97 6.82 4.67
C CYS A 123 14.83 7.09 6.18
N GLY A 124 13.74 6.66 6.80
CA GLY A 124 13.48 6.85 8.23
C GLY A 124 12.80 8.17 8.60
N LYS A 125 12.22 8.88 7.63
CA LYS A 125 11.56 10.18 7.77
C LYS A 125 10.44 10.16 8.84
N THR A 126 9.49 9.24 8.74
CA THR A 126 8.39 9.09 9.71
C THR A 126 8.89 8.69 11.10
N SER A 127 10.01 7.95 11.20
CA SER A 127 10.64 7.65 12.49
C SER A 127 11.21 8.91 13.14
N LEU A 128 11.86 9.77 12.35
CA LEU A 128 12.36 11.07 12.79
C LEU A 128 11.19 11.97 13.23
N PHE A 129 10.12 12.04 12.43
CA PHE A 129 8.91 12.77 12.77
C PHE A 129 8.31 12.33 14.11
N ASN A 130 8.15 11.02 14.32
CA ASN A 130 7.54 10.47 15.54
C ASN A 130 8.38 10.74 16.80
N ILE A 131 9.69 10.79 16.68
CA ILE A 131 10.58 11.13 17.82
C ILE A 131 10.51 12.63 18.11
N ALA A 132 10.53 13.47 17.08
CA ALA A 132 10.52 14.91 17.24
C ALA A 132 9.15 15.43 17.76
N SER A 133 8.04 14.93 17.23
CA SER A 133 6.68 15.39 17.59
C SER A 133 6.15 14.76 18.89
N GLY A 134 6.78 13.72 19.42
CA GLY A 134 6.29 13.01 20.59
C GLY A 134 4.91 12.34 20.33
N SER A 135 3.93 12.61 21.23
CA SER A 135 2.56 12.07 21.11
C SER A 135 1.53 13.06 20.52
N HIS A 136 1.95 14.20 20.01
CA HIS A 136 1.06 15.25 19.51
C HIS A 136 0.94 15.21 17.97
N GLU A 137 0.27 14.18 17.44
CA GLU A 137 0.04 14.01 16.01
C GLU A 137 -1.38 14.45 15.62
N HIS A 138 -1.52 15.26 14.57
CA HIS A 138 -2.76 15.48 13.87
C HIS A 138 -2.64 14.99 12.42
N VAL A 139 -3.63 14.25 11.94
CA VAL A 139 -3.69 13.81 10.53
C VAL A 139 -4.45 14.88 9.76
N GLY A 140 -3.75 15.65 8.94
CA GLY A 140 -4.35 16.62 8.03
C GLY A 140 -4.83 15.93 6.75
N ASN A 141 -6.14 15.97 6.47
CA ASN A 141 -6.72 15.60 5.19
C ASN A 141 -6.83 16.84 4.31
N TYR A 142 -5.97 16.97 3.30
CA TYR A 142 -6.12 18.02 2.31
C TYR A 142 -7.10 17.63 1.21
N SER A 143 -8.03 18.54 0.90
CA SER A 143 -9.07 18.32 -0.11
C SER A 143 -8.46 18.15 -1.50
N GLY A 144 -8.66 16.98 -2.11
CA GLY A 144 -8.36 16.73 -3.53
C GLY A 144 -7.32 15.66 -3.83
N VAL A 145 -6.57 15.17 -2.85
CA VAL A 145 -5.62 14.05 -3.00
C VAL A 145 -5.77 13.09 -1.82
N THR A 146 -5.87 11.80 -2.08
CA THR A 146 -5.96 10.73 -1.06
C THR A 146 -4.57 10.42 -0.45
N VAL A 147 -3.82 11.46 -0.06
CA VAL A 147 -2.49 11.33 0.54
C VAL A 147 -2.55 11.95 1.93
N ASP A 148 -2.30 11.15 2.95
CA ASP A 148 -2.29 11.59 4.34
C ASP A 148 -0.90 12.17 4.67
N ALA A 149 -0.79 13.49 4.88
CA ALA A 149 0.36 14.11 5.55
C ALA A 149 0.10 14.16 7.04
N LYS A 150 1.14 13.91 7.84
CA LYS A 150 1.06 14.04 9.30
C LYS A 150 1.64 15.38 9.71
N GLU A 151 0.92 16.08 10.56
CA GLU A 151 1.37 17.32 11.16
C GLU A 151 1.63 17.10 12.64
N GLY A 152 2.76 17.61 13.14
CA GLY A 152 3.14 17.56 14.54
C GLY A 152 3.57 18.94 15.02
N VAL A 153 3.14 19.32 16.21
CA VAL A 153 3.54 20.58 16.85
C VAL A 153 4.29 20.26 18.13
N PHE A 154 5.45 20.87 18.30
CA PHE A 154 6.27 20.74 19.53
C PHE A 154 7.08 22.00 19.80
N GLU A 155 7.58 22.12 21.01
CA GLU A 155 8.43 23.24 21.44
C GLU A 155 9.88 22.80 21.58
N TYR A 156 10.80 23.57 20.98
CA TYR A 156 12.24 23.33 21.12
C TYR A 156 13.01 24.66 21.01
N GLY A 157 14.01 24.86 21.85
CA GLY A 157 14.87 26.08 21.83
C GLY A 157 14.13 27.40 21.99
N GLY A 158 12.91 27.40 22.56
CA GLY A 158 12.05 28.56 22.70
C GLY A 158 11.24 28.93 21.47
N TYR A 159 11.19 28.03 20.46
CA TYR A 159 10.38 28.12 19.25
C TYR A 159 9.28 27.06 19.24
N HIS A 160 8.16 27.39 18.63
CA HIS A 160 7.10 26.45 18.29
C HIS A 160 7.37 25.90 16.89
N PHE A 161 7.62 24.60 16.78
CA PHE A 161 7.82 23.92 15.52
C PHE A 161 6.49 23.36 15.00
N ASN A 162 6.14 23.69 13.77
CA ASN A 162 5.08 23.01 13.02
C ASN A 162 5.75 22.10 11.98
N LEU A 163 5.83 20.81 12.28
CA LEU A 163 6.53 19.82 11.49
C LEU A 163 5.53 19.07 10.63
N VAL A 164 5.77 19.03 9.32
CA VAL A 164 4.93 18.31 8.34
C VAL A 164 5.71 17.13 7.78
N ASP A 165 5.23 15.89 7.99
CA ASP A 165 5.79 14.68 7.38
C ASP A 165 5.18 14.48 5.99
N LEU A 166 5.93 14.86 4.95
CA LEU A 166 5.50 14.68 3.56
C LEU A 166 5.72 13.23 3.10
N PRO A 167 4.92 12.73 2.16
CA PRO A 167 5.11 11.38 1.58
C PRO A 167 6.54 11.17 1.08
N GLY A 168 7.02 9.92 1.17
CA GLY A 168 8.33 9.56 0.63
C GLY A 168 8.32 9.64 -0.90
N THR A 169 9.30 10.34 -1.48
CA THR A 169 9.42 10.49 -2.92
C THR A 169 10.87 10.37 -3.39
N TYR A 170 11.09 9.84 -4.58
CA TYR A 170 12.42 9.75 -5.19
C TYR A 170 12.77 10.97 -6.01
N SER A 171 11.75 11.67 -6.49
CA SER A 171 11.90 12.89 -7.29
C SER A 171 10.70 13.83 -7.05
N LEU A 172 10.83 15.09 -7.46
CA LEU A 172 9.76 16.09 -7.46
C LEU A 172 9.12 16.22 -8.84
N SER A 173 9.10 15.13 -9.61
CA SER A 173 8.39 15.06 -10.88
C SER A 173 6.90 14.80 -10.64
N ALA A 174 6.03 15.29 -11.53
CA ALA A 174 4.57 15.19 -11.37
C ALA A 174 3.98 13.86 -11.88
N TYR A 175 4.62 12.72 -11.61
CA TYR A 175 4.17 11.41 -12.11
C TYR A 175 3.27 10.67 -11.13
N SER A 176 3.59 10.70 -9.85
CA SER A 176 2.74 10.10 -8.81
C SER A 176 1.95 11.18 -8.07
N PRO A 177 0.77 10.85 -7.53
CA PRO A 177 0.02 11.76 -6.67
C PRO A 177 0.83 12.23 -5.46
N GLU A 178 1.70 11.38 -4.92
CA GLU A 178 2.58 11.66 -3.79
C GLU A 178 3.65 12.69 -4.18
N GLU A 179 4.32 12.52 -5.32
CA GLU A 179 5.32 13.46 -5.85
C GLU A 179 4.69 14.84 -6.10
N LEU A 180 3.50 14.85 -6.72
CA LEU A 180 2.75 16.09 -6.96
C LEU A 180 2.36 16.79 -5.66
N TYR A 181 1.96 16.02 -4.64
CA TYR A 181 1.60 16.54 -3.33
C TYR A 181 2.82 17.20 -2.64
N VAL A 182 3.96 16.48 -2.58
CA VAL A 182 5.22 17.01 -2.00
C VAL A 182 5.61 18.30 -2.69
N ARG A 183 5.60 18.33 -4.02
CA ARG A 183 5.95 19.51 -4.81
C ARG A 183 5.01 20.69 -4.55
N ARG A 184 3.69 20.46 -4.51
CA ARG A 184 2.72 21.53 -4.20
C ARG A 184 2.91 22.08 -2.80
N ASN A 185 3.15 21.22 -1.80
CA ASN A 185 3.42 21.69 -0.45
C ASN A 185 4.67 22.56 -0.39
N LEU A 186 5.75 22.17 -1.06
CA LEU A 186 6.99 22.98 -1.12
C LEU A 186 6.84 24.30 -1.85
N VAL A 187 5.94 24.38 -2.85
CA VAL A 187 5.74 25.59 -3.67
C VAL A 187 4.61 26.48 -3.13
N ASP A 188 3.48 25.88 -2.77
CA ASP A 188 2.28 26.65 -2.39
C ASP A 188 2.24 27.00 -0.89
N ASP A 189 2.68 26.07 0.00
CA ASP A 189 2.70 26.29 1.46
C ASP A 189 4.01 26.90 1.97
N MET A 190 5.06 26.92 1.16
CA MET A 190 6.39 27.50 1.41
C MET A 190 6.85 27.32 2.86
N PRO A 191 7.40 26.16 3.24
CA PRO A 191 7.95 25.96 4.58
C PRO A 191 9.14 26.87 4.81
N ASP A 192 9.34 27.32 6.06
CA ASP A 192 10.46 28.20 6.44
C ASP A 192 11.81 27.47 6.27
N VAL A 193 11.83 26.16 6.58
CA VAL A 193 12.99 25.28 6.40
C VAL A 193 12.52 23.90 5.94
N VAL A 194 13.25 23.31 5.02
CA VAL A 194 13.06 21.93 4.57
C VAL A 194 14.11 21.03 5.20
N VAL A 195 13.71 19.99 5.90
CA VAL A 195 14.62 18.95 6.37
C VAL A 195 14.59 17.80 5.38
N ASN A 196 15.68 17.64 4.64
CA ASN A 196 15.86 16.53 3.70
C ASN A 196 16.47 15.32 4.41
N VAL A 197 15.68 14.30 4.65
CA VAL A 197 16.10 13.07 5.32
C VAL A 197 16.71 12.11 4.28
N VAL A 198 18.01 11.90 4.40
CA VAL A 198 18.84 11.12 3.49
C VAL A 198 19.31 9.84 4.18
N ASP A 199 19.11 8.71 3.55
CA ASP A 199 19.66 7.42 4.00
C ASP A 199 21.15 7.36 3.69
N SER A 200 21.98 7.37 4.74
CA SER A 200 23.45 7.34 4.63
C SER A 200 23.97 6.04 3.99
N SER A 201 23.19 4.98 4.03
CA SER A 201 23.55 3.70 3.40
C SER A 201 23.40 3.69 1.87
N ASN A 202 22.67 4.69 1.30
CA ASN A 202 22.35 4.79 -0.12
C ASN A 202 22.46 6.23 -0.63
N LEU A 203 23.61 6.88 -0.39
CA LEU A 203 23.83 8.31 -0.67
C LEU A 203 23.57 8.70 -2.14
N HIS A 204 24.16 7.99 -3.10
CA HIS A 204 24.04 8.32 -4.53
C HIS A 204 22.58 8.52 -4.98
N ARG A 205 21.68 7.68 -4.51
CA ARG A 205 20.28 7.74 -4.88
C ARG A 205 19.53 8.83 -4.14
N ASN A 206 19.78 8.93 -2.83
CA ASN A 206 19.08 9.91 -2.00
C ASN A 206 19.46 11.34 -2.35
N LEU A 207 20.71 11.58 -2.75
CA LEU A 207 21.20 12.89 -3.15
C LEU A 207 20.59 13.39 -4.48
N TYR A 208 19.99 12.53 -5.30
CA TYR A 208 19.27 12.98 -6.49
C TYR A 208 18.07 13.89 -6.11
N LEU A 209 17.28 13.52 -5.11
CA LEU A 209 16.22 14.39 -4.59
C LEU A 209 16.79 15.69 -4.04
N THR A 210 17.96 15.63 -3.36
CA THR A 210 18.67 16.82 -2.88
C THR A 210 18.99 17.79 -4.00
N THR A 211 19.44 17.31 -5.18
CA THR A 211 19.71 18.17 -6.33
C THR A 211 18.46 18.92 -6.82
N GLN A 212 17.29 18.31 -6.71
CA GLN A 212 16.04 18.97 -7.10
C GLN A 212 15.59 20.02 -6.07
N LEU A 213 15.87 19.80 -4.77
CA LEU A 213 15.64 20.82 -3.74
C LEU A 213 16.58 22.02 -3.91
N ILE A 214 17.84 21.79 -4.31
CA ILE A 214 18.78 22.86 -4.67
C ILE A 214 18.25 23.67 -5.85
N ASP A 215 17.77 23.02 -6.90
CA ASP A 215 17.17 23.71 -8.07
C ASP A 215 15.97 24.58 -7.68
N MET A 216 15.18 24.19 -6.66
CA MET A 216 14.04 24.96 -6.15
C MET A 216 14.46 26.18 -5.33
N ASN A 217 15.72 26.30 -4.96
CA ASN A 217 16.26 27.38 -4.13
C ASN A 217 15.60 27.47 -2.74
N LEU A 218 15.39 26.34 -2.08
CA LEU A 218 14.81 26.27 -0.74
C LEU A 218 15.91 26.27 0.34
N ARG A 219 15.56 26.72 1.55
CA ARG A 219 16.42 26.56 2.72
C ARG A 219 16.37 25.13 3.21
N VAL A 220 17.44 24.38 2.98
CA VAL A 220 17.48 22.93 3.24
C VAL A 220 18.50 22.62 4.32
N VAL A 221 18.11 21.78 5.28
CA VAL A 221 19.02 21.08 6.21
C VAL A 221 18.98 19.60 5.84
N MET A 222 20.14 18.99 5.67
CA MET A 222 20.21 17.56 5.42
C MET A 222 20.33 16.79 6.75
N ALA A 223 19.34 15.96 7.06
CA ALA A 223 19.42 14.96 8.11
C ALA A 223 19.97 13.65 7.51
N LEU A 224 21.25 13.39 7.76
CA LEU A 224 21.93 12.18 7.28
C LEU A 224 21.60 11.01 8.21
N ASN A 225 20.50 10.35 7.95
CA ASN A 225 19.92 9.33 8.82
C ASN A 225 20.56 7.94 8.62
N MET A 226 20.34 7.03 9.58
CA MET A 226 20.97 5.71 9.62
C MET A 226 22.51 5.77 9.59
N TYR A 227 23.07 6.79 10.21
CA TYR A 227 24.51 7.03 10.22
C TYR A 227 25.29 5.89 10.90
N ASP A 228 24.66 5.22 11.88
CA ASP A 228 25.15 4.00 12.52
C ASP A 228 25.38 2.84 11.51
N GLU A 229 24.57 2.74 10.44
CA GLU A 229 24.75 1.73 9.41
C GLU A 229 25.96 2.04 8.49
N LEU A 230 26.22 3.32 8.20
CA LEU A 230 27.40 3.75 7.43
C LEU A 230 28.68 3.43 8.20
N GLU A 231 28.73 3.79 9.50
CA GLU A 231 29.89 3.48 10.37
C GLU A 231 30.11 1.98 10.52
N ALA A 232 29.01 1.21 10.70
CA ALA A 232 29.09 -0.25 10.82
C ALA A 232 29.66 -0.93 9.55
N ARG A 233 29.50 -0.34 8.37
CA ARG A 233 30.12 -0.80 7.11
C ARG A 233 31.61 -0.45 7.05
N GLY A 234 32.08 0.47 7.89
CA GLY A 234 33.43 1.01 7.86
C GLY A 234 33.65 2.01 6.75
N ASP A 235 32.57 2.56 6.22
CA ASP A 235 32.60 3.66 5.26
C ASP A 235 33.00 4.95 5.97
N LYS A 236 33.66 5.86 5.26
CA LYS A 236 34.04 7.19 5.78
C LYS A 236 33.41 8.25 4.89
N LEU A 237 32.79 9.24 5.53
CA LEU A 237 32.19 10.38 4.84
C LEU A 237 32.67 11.68 5.50
N ASP A 238 33.22 12.58 4.68
CA ASP A 238 33.51 13.94 5.13
C ASP A 238 32.23 14.79 5.04
N ILE A 239 31.53 14.87 6.19
CA ILE A 239 30.24 15.56 6.32
C ILE A 239 30.40 17.07 6.04
N ARG A 240 31.50 17.68 6.48
CA ARG A 240 31.74 19.14 6.29
C ARG A 240 31.97 19.46 4.82
N GLN A 241 32.81 18.70 4.17
CA GLN A 241 33.08 18.89 2.74
C GLN A 241 31.83 18.60 1.90
N LEU A 242 31.06 17.56 2.25
CA LEU A 242 29.79 17.28 1.58
C LEU A 242 28.80 18.44 1.73
N GLY A 243 28.65 18.99 2.94
CA GLY A 243 27.80 20.16 3.19
C GLY A 243 28.24 21.38 2.40
N TYR A 244 29.56 21.62 2.30
CA TYR A 244 30.12 22.70 1.48
C TYR A 244 29.81 22.53 -0.01
N LEU A 245 29.95 21.32 -0.55
CA LEU A 245 29.68 21.03 -1.96
C LEU A 245 28.18 21.08 -2.30
N LEU A 246 27.31 20.73 -1.35
CA LEU A 246 25.85 20.77 -1.51
C LEU A 246 25.22 22.11 -1.11
N GLY A 247 26.01 23.04 -0.55
CA GLY A 247 25.56 24.38 -0.12
C GLY A 247 24.53 24.35 1.03
N MET A 248 24.52 23.29 1.84
CA MET A 248 23.59 23.12 2.96
C MET A 248 24.26 22.38 4.12
N PRO A 249 23.86 22.64 5.39
CA PRO A 249 24.38 21.88 6.52
C PRO A 249 23.91 20.44 6.50
N VAL A 250 24.82 19.54 6.89
CA VAL A 250 24.58 18.09 6.97
C VAL A 250 24.74 17.67 8.43
N VAL A 251 23.68 17.11 9.01
CA VAL A 251 23.65 16.66 10.41
C VAL A 251 23.47 15.13 10.45
N PRO A 252 24.43 14.39 11.00
CA PRO A 252 24.27 12.94 11.17
C PRO A 252 23.18 12.64 12.22
N THR A 253 22.28 11.72 11.89
CA THR A 253 21.16 11.33 12.75
C THR A 253 20.96 9.82 12.77
N VAL A 254 20.45 9.30 13.90
CA VAL A 254 20.00 7.92 14.04
C VAL A 254 18.58 7.96 14.58
N SER A 255 17.60 8.01 13.68
CA SER A 255 16.18 8.14 14.08
C SER A 255 15.69 7.01 14.98
N ARG A 256 16.35 5.85 15.00
CA ARG A 256 15.98 4.74 15.89
C ARG A 256 16.28 5.03 17.36
N THR A 257 17.39 5.70 17.66
CA THR A 257 17.85 6.01 19.02
C THR A 257 17.52 7.44 19.46
N GLY A 258 17.28 8.34 18.49
CA GLY A 258 17.11 9.77 18.74
C GLY A 258 18.42 10.55 18.68
N GLU A 259 19.54 9.92 18.40
CA GLU A 259 20.85 10.56 18.32
C GLU A 259 20.91 11.57 17.17
N GLY A 260 21.45 12.76 17.44
CA GLY A 260 21.62 13.85 16.47
C GLY A 260 20.35 14.67 16.20
N ILE A 261 19.20 14.37 16.81
CA ILE A 261 17.95 15.10 16.58
C ILE A 261 18.00 16.52 17.18
N ASP A 262 18.55 16.69 18.38
CA ASP A 262 18.71 18.00 18.99
C ASP A 262 19.62 18.89 18.13
N ALA A 263 20.76 18.37 17.69
CA ALA A 263 21.66 19.07 16.79
C ALA A 263 21.01 19.45 15.44
N LEU A 264 20.08 18.62 14.94
CA LEU A 264 19.32 18.90 13.75
C LEU A 264 18.40 20.12 13.95
N PHE A 265 17.64 20.19 15.06
CA PHE A 265 16.75 21.32 15.32
C PHE A 265 17.50 22.59 15.71
N ASP A 266 18.65 22.49 16.39
CA ASP A 266 19.55 23.64 16.60
C ASP A 266 20.01 24.21 15.25
N THR A 267 20.38 23.35 14.30
CA THR A 267 20.78 23.77 12.96
C THR A 267 19.61 24.40 12.18
N VAL A 268 18.38 23.88 12.34
CA VAL A 268 17.18 24.46 11.74
C VAL A 268 16.93 25.87 12.26
N ILE A 269 17.08 26.12 13.59
CA ILE A 269 16.96 27.44 14.19
C ILE A 269 18.02 28.38 13.62
N GLN A 270 19.28 27.96 13.54
CA GLN A 270 20.40 28.79 13.02
C GLN A 270 20.14 29.22 11.57
N ILE A 271 19.60 28.33 10.72
CA ILE A 271 19.22 28.68 9.34
C ILE A 271 18.00 29.60 9.31
N TYR A 272 17.02 29.39 10.17
CA TYR A 272 15.85 30.25 10.26
C TYR A 272 16.23 31.67 10.64
N GLU A 273 17.08 31.82 11.66
CA GLU A 273 17.57 33.11 12.16
C GLU A 273 18.63 33.76 11.26
N LYS A 274 19.14 33.07 10.24
CA LYS A 274 20.28 33.49 9.42
C LYS A 274 21.52 33.87 10.27
N SER A 275 21.69 33.21 11.42
CA SER A 275 22.73 33.54 12.38
C SER A 275 24.17 33.25 11.90
N ASP A 276 24.30 32.32 10.92
CA ASP A 276 25.59 32.02 10.29
C ASP A 276 25.47 31.97 8.75
N PRO A 277 26.03 32.97 8.02
CA PRO A 277 26.02 33.01 6.56
C PRO A 277 26.79 31.85 5.90
N HIS A 278 27.66 31.15 6.64
CA HIS A 278 28.45 30.03 6.11
C HIS A 278 27.68 28.71 6.14
N LEU A 279 26.58 28.61 6.88
CA LEU A 279 25.78 27.37 6.99
C LEU A 279 24.93 27.09 5.77
N ALA A 280 24.43 28.10 5.08
CA ALA A 280 23.65 27.95 3.84
C ALA A 280 24.26 28.81 2.75
N ARG A 281 25.02 28.17 1.86
CA ARG A 281 25.58 28.82 0.68
C ARG A 281 24.65 28.59 -0.51
N HIS A 282 24.30 29.65 -1.21
CA HIS A 282 23.56 29.51 -2.45
C HIS A 282 24.45 28.87 -3.51
N ILE A 283 24.09 27.69 -3.96
CA ILE A 283 24.78 26.99 -5.05
C ILE A 283 23.81 26.69 -6.18
N HIS A 284 24.35 26.67 -7.39
CA HIS A 284 23.64 26.16 -8.56
C HIS A 284 24.38 24.93 -9.10
N ILE A 285 23.61 23.91 -9.42
CA ILE A 285 24.16 22.74 -10.11
C ILE A 285 24.50 23.17 -11.52
N ASN A 286 25.75 23.00 -11.92
CA ASN A 286 26.21 23.24 -13.28
C ASN A 286 25.89 22.02 -14.15
N HIS A 287 24.96 22.19 -15.10
CA HIS A 287 24.53 21.13 -16.02
C HIS A 287 25.41 21.00 -17.26
N GLY A 288 26.50 21.77 -17.32
CA GLY A 288 27.37 21.86 -18.50
C GLY A 288 26.97 22.99 -19.45
N ALA A 289 27.95 23.58 -20.15
CA ALA A 289 27.80 24.82 -20.92
C ALA A 289 26.59 24.80 -21.90
N GLU A 290 26.34 23.67 -22.54
CA GLU A 290 25.28 23.56 -23.54
C GLU A 290 23.87 23.57 -22.92
N LEU A 291 23.70 22.89 -21.79
CA LEU A 291 22.43 22.87 -21.09
C LEU A 291 22.19 24.20 -20.34
N GLU A 292 23.23 24.78 -19.74
CA GLU A 292 23.12 26.09 -19.09
C GLU A 292 22.68 27.19 -20.06
N GLN A 293 23.21 27.19 -21.28
CA GLN A 293 22.75 28.16 -22.29
C GLN A 293 21.26 28.01 -22.60
N SER A 294 20.74 26.78 -22.68
CA SER A 294 19.33 26.53 -22.90
C SER A 294 18.47 26.93 -21.67
N ILE A 295 18.96 26.61 -20.46
CA ILE A 295 18.31 27.00 -19.21
C ILE A 295 18.21 28.54 -19.13
N ASP A 296 19.31 29.24 -19.38
CA ASP A 296 19.34 30.71 -19.31
C ASP A 296 18.44 31.37 -20.36
N ARG A 297 18.37 30.84 -21.56
CA ARG A 297 17.46 31.33 -22.59
C ARG A 297 16.01 31.24 -22.16
N ILE A 298 15.57 30.09 -21.67
CA ILE A 298 14.18 29.90 -21.17
C ILE A 298 13.95 30.73 -19.91
N LYS A 299 14.91 30.76 -18.97
CA LYS A 299 14.85 31.58 -17.74
C LYS A 299 14.62 33.07 -18.09
N HIS A 300 15.36 33.64 -19.04
CA HIS A 300 15.18 35.03 -19.45
C HIS A 300 13.78 35.32 -20.01
N LEU A 301 13.19 34.38 -20.73
CA LEU A 301 11.83 34.53 -21.22
C LEU A 301 10.80 34.49 -20.09
N LEU A 302 10.96 33.56 -19.13
CA LEU A 302 10.10 33.45 -17.95
C LEU A 302 10.22 34.65 -17.00
N GLN A 303 11.39 35.29 -16.92
CA GLN A 303 11.63 36.49 -16.09
C GLN A 303 10.88 37.73 -16.55
N LYS A 304 10.33 37.74 -17.78
CA LYS A 304 9.51 38.86 -18.27
C LYS A 304 8.19 38.97 -17.52
N ASP A 305 7.71 37.87 -16.89
CA ASP A 305 6.48 37.85 -16.12
C ASP A 305 6.77 38.04 -14.63
N THR A 306 6.13 39.07 -14.03
CA THR A 306 6.33 39.43 -12.63
C THR A 306 5.68 38.45 -11.67
N ASP A 307 4.52 37.90 -12.01
CA ASP A 307 3.79 36.99 -11.12
C ASP A 307 4.52 35.65 -10.96
N ILE A 308 5.16 35.19 -12.04
CA ILE A 308 6.02 33.99 -12.01
C ILE A 308 7.24 34.19 -11.14
N ARG A 309 7.90 35.36 -11.24
CA ARG A 309 9.07 35.68 -10.41
C ARG A 309 8.78 35.71 -8.93
N LEU A 310 7.54 36.03 -8.55
CA LEU A 310 7.09 36.07 -7.17
C LEU A 310 6.81 34.67 -6.60
N LYS A 311 6.33 33.75 -7.45
CA LYS A 311 5.85 32.45 -6.99
C LYS A 311 6.87 31.33 -7.17
N TYR A 312 7.75 31.40 -8.18
CA TYR A 312 8.66 30.31 -8.55
C TYR A 312 10.08 30.80 -8.77
N SER A 313 11.05 29.93 -8.43
CA SER A 313 12.39 30.08 -8.99
C SER A 313 12.32 29.92 -10.52
N THR A 314 12.67 30.98 -11.25
CA THR A 314 12.62 30.97 -12.73
C THR A 314 13.59 29.97 -13.35
N ARG A 315 14.71 29.70 -12.66
CA ARG A 315 15.66 28.63 -13.04
C ARG A 315 15.04 27.26 -12.91
N TYR A 316 14.39 26.97 -11.79
CA TYR A 316 13.66 25.72 -11.57
C TYR A 316 12.58 25.50 -12.63
N LEU A 317 11.80 26.54 -12.94
CA LEU A 317 10.78 26.45 -13.98
C LEU A 317 11.41 26.17 -15.37
N ALA A 318 12.52 26.82 -15.70
CA ALA A 318 13.21 26.60 -16.97
C ALA A 318 13.72 25.15 -17.08
N ILE A 319 14.34 24.61 -16.02
CA ILE A 319 14.80 23.23 -15.96
C ILE A 319 13.63 22.27 -16.13
N LYS A 320 12.55 22.45 -15.37
CA LYS A 320 11.37 21.57 -15.43
C LYS A 320 10.63 21.67 -16.78
N TYR A 321 10.59 22.84 -17.37
CA TYR A 321 10.00 23.03 -18.69
C TYR A 321 10.81 22.31 -19.79
N LEU A 322 12.15 22.33 -19.68
CA LEU A 322 13.04 21.55 -20.53
C LEU A 322 12.98 20.03 -20.25
N GLU A 323 12.59 19.62 -19.04
CA GLU A 323 12.34 18.20 -18.67
C GLU A 323 10.96 17.68 -19.15
N ASN A 324 10.16 18.45 -19.89
CA ASN A 324 8.80 18.12 -20.34
C ASN A 324 7.82 17.84 -19.20
N ASP A 325 7.86 18.62 -18.12
CA ASP A 325 6.99 18.49 -16.98
C ASP A 325 5.59 19.03 -17.28
N LYS A 326 4.58 18.16 -17.27
CA LYS A 326 3.20 18.46 -17.66
C LYS A 326 2.52 19.55 -16.82
N GLU A 327 2.86 19.67 -15.53
CA GLU A 327 2.27 20.72 -14.68
C GLU A 327 2.88 22.08 -15.00
N ILE A 328 4.19 22.12 -15.27
CA ILE A 328 4.86 23.37 -15.70
C ILE A 328 4.44 23.76 -17.11
N GLU A 329 4.19 22.80 -18.00
CA GLU A 329 3.59 23.10 -19.31
C GLU A 329 2.29 23.90 -19.17
N LYS A 330 1.38 23.46 -18.27
CA LYS A 330 0.13 24.20 -18.00
C LYS A 330 0.35 25.60 -17.42
N VAL A 331 1.38 25.75 -16.56
CA VAL A 331 1.74 27.08 -16.03
C VAL A 331 2.21 28.00 -17.16
N VAL A 332 3.07 27.49 -18.05
CA VAL A 332 3.59 28.26 -19.19
C VAL A 332 2.49 28.58 -20.21
N GLU A 333 1.58 27.64 -20.48
CA GLU A 333 0.44 27.83 -21.38
C GLU A 333 -0.53 28.93 -20.90
N ALA A 334 -0.56 29.25 -19.61
CA ALA A 334 -1.35 30.33 -19.05
C ALA A 334 -0.71 31.72 -19.18
N LEU A 335 0.56 31.81 -19.63
CA LEU A 335 1.31 33.06 -19.69
C LEU A 335 1.01 33.91 -20.92
N PRO A 336 1.09 35.23 -20.82
CA PRO A 336 0.90 36.14 -21.95
C PRO A 336 1.93 35.94 -23.09
N GLY A 337 3.16 35.54 -22.77
CA GLY A 337 4.27 35.33 -23.75
C GLY A 337 4.50 33.87 -24.16
N ARG A 338 3.51 32.99 -23.97
CA ARG A 338 3.65 31.54 -24.14
C ARG A 338 4.22 31.10 -25.48
N ASP A 339 3.81 31.74 -26.60
CA ASP A 339 4.19 31.30 -27.92
C ASP A 339 5.70 31.47 -28.18
N GLU A 340 6.32 32.54 -27.64
CA GLU A 340 7.77 32.75 -27.68
C GLU A 340 8.53 31.68 -26.85
N ILE A 341 7.98 31.33 -25.66
CA ILE A 341 8.58 30.35 -24.76
C ILE A 341 8.47 28.93 -25.36
N ILE A 342 7.32 28.60 -25.96
CA ILE A 342 7.11 27.30 -26.63
C ILE A 342 8.06 27.15 -27.84
N ALA A 343 8.19 28.21 -28.67
CA ALA A 343 9.10 28.19 -29.80
C ALA A 343 10.57 28.02 -29.37
N ALA A 344 10.98 28.78 -28.35
CA ALA A 344 12.33 28.68 -27.80
C ALA A 344 12.62 27.26 -27.25
N ARG A 345 11.69 26.64 -26.52
CA ARG A 345 11.84 25.27 -26.04
C ARG A 345 12.04 24.29 -27.19
N TYR A 346 11.22 24.38 -28.24
CA TYR A 346 11.32 23.50 -29.40
C TYR A 346 12.69 23.60 -30.07
N GLU A 347 13.21 24.82 -30.27
CA GLU A 347 14.54 25.07 -30.81
C GLU A 347 15.64 24.47 -29.92
N GLU A 348 15.56 24.69 -28.59
CA GLU A 348 16.55 24.18 -27.64
C GLU A 348 16.55 22.66 -27.55
N HIS A 349 15.37 22.02 -27.56
CA HIS A 349 15.29 20.56 -27.65
C HIS A 349 16.02 20.01 -28.88
N LYS A 350 15.76 20.59 -30.04
CA LYS A 350 16.39 20.17 -31.28
C LYS A 350 17.92 20.43 -31.27
N ARG A 351 18.35 21.55 -30.68
CA ARG A 351 19.77 21.89 -30.51
C ARG A 351 20.46 20.88 -29.59
N ILE A 352 19.91 20.61 -28.43
CA ILE A 352 20.50 19.67 -27.45
C ILE A 352 20.53 18.25 -28.02
N GLU A 353 19.46 17.81 -28.67
CA GLU A 353 19.40 16.48 -29.26
C GLU A 353 20.46 16.30 -30.36
N SER A 354 20.71 17.34 -31.14
CA SER A 354 21.77 17.30 -32.17
C SER A 354 23.18 17.30 -31.60
N LEU A 355 23.43 18.02 -30.49
CA LEU A 355 24.77 18.15 -29.88
C LEU A 355 25.11 16.98 -28.96
N LEU A 356 24.16 16.53 -28.14
CA LEU A 356 24.42 15.51 -27.12
C LEU A 356 23.99 14.11 -27.56
N ASN A 357 23.35 13.98 -28.72
CA ASN A 357 22.81 12.71 -29.24
C ASN A 357 21.87 12.01 -28.20
N SER A 358 21.25 12.79 -27.31
CA SER A 358 20.37 12.37 -26.24
C SER A 358 19.26 13.41 -26.04
N GLY A 359 18.07 12.97 -25.59
CA GLY A 359 16.99 13.93 -25.29
C GLY A 359 17.35 14.85 -24.13
N THR A 360 16.86 16.08 -24.14
CA THR A 360 17.13 17.11 -23.12
C THR A 360 16.84 16.63 -21.71
N GLU A 361 15.75 15.91 -21.51
CA GLU A 361 15.37 15.32 -20.23
C GLU A 361 16.46 14.39 -19.67
N SER A 362 17.00 13.51 -20.52
CA SER A 362 18.07 12.59 -20.09
C SER A 362 19.37 13.33 -19.80
N ALA A 363 19.71 14.33 -20.63
CA ALA A 363 20.92 15.10 -20.42
C ALA A 363 20.92 15.88 -19.10
N LEU A 364 19.77 16.44 -18.70
CA LEU A 364 19.62 17.13 -17.43
C LEU A 364 19.73 16.17 -16.23
N VAL A 365 19.14 14.99 -16.33
CA VAL A 365 19.23 13.96 -15.27
C VAL A 365 20.66 13.42 -15.18
N ASP A 366 21.33 13.17 -16.31
CA ASP A 366 22.73 12.71 -16.35
C ASP A 366 23.66 13.75 -15.70
N ALA A 367 23.43 15.04 -15.94
CA ALA A 367 24.20 16.13 -15.33
C ALA A 367 24.01 16.17 -13.79
N LYS A 368 22.78 15.96 -13.28
CA LYS A 368 22.52 15.90 -11.84
C LYS A 368 23.22 14.70 -11.18
N TYR A 369 23.19 13.54 -11.81
CA TYR A 369 23.94 12.38 -11.31
C TYR A 369 25.44 12.57 -11.37
N ALA A 370 25.97 13.21 -12.42
CA ALA A 370 27.37 13.55 -12.51
C ALA A 370 27.82 14.50 -11.38
N PHE A 371 26.98 15.47 -11.01
CA PHE A 371 27.23 16.35 -9.87
C PHE A 371 27.27 15.54 -8.54
N VAL A 372 26.29 14.66 -8.31
CA VAL A 372 26.23 13.80 -7.13
C VAL A 372 27.45 12.87 -7.06
N GLU A 373 27.83 12.28 -8.19
CA GLU A 373 28.98 11.38 -8.26
C GLU A 373 30.29 12.13 -7.99
N GLY A 374 30.45 13.36 -8.53
CA GLY A 374 31.56 14.24 -8.23
C GLY A 374 31.66 14.59 -6.73
N ALA A 375 30.55 15.02 -6.12
CA ALA A 375 30.52 15.34 -4.71
C ALA A 375 30.87 14.14 -3.83
N LEU A 376 30.38 12.95 -4.16
CA LEU A 376 30.67 11.73 -3.40
C LEU A 376 32.10 11.19 -3.68
N ALA A 377 32.62 11.37 -4.87
CA ALA A 377 34.01 10.99 -5.17
C ALA A 377 35.02 11.74 -4.29
N GLU A 378 34.72 13.00 -3.94
CA GLU A 378 35.57 13.81 -3.06
C GLU A 378 35.35 13.53 -1.56
N THR A 379 34.14 13.13 -1.17
CA THR A 379 33.75 13.10 0.25
C THR A 379 33.54 11.70 0.82
N TYR A 380 33.31 10.70 -0.01
CA TYR A 380 32.95 9.35 0.41
C TYR A 380 34.02 8.33 0.07
N ILE A 381 34.51 7.63 1.10
CA ILE A 381 35.47 6.55 0.95
C ILE A 381 34.79 5.25 1.36
N GLN A 382 34.59 4.37 0.38
CA GLN A 382 33.97 3.08 0.60
C GLN A 382 34.89 2.13 1.39
N GLY A 383 34.41 1.60 2.48
CA GLY A 383 35.13 0.61 3.30
C GLY A 383 35.31 -0.72 2.57
N HIS A 384 36.45 -1.37 2.77
CA HIS A 384 36.79 -2.64 2.07
C HIS A 384 36.08 -3.88 2.63
N LYS A 385 35.18 -3.74 3.59
CA LYS A 385 34.45 -4.88 4.16
C LYS A 385 33.32 -5.33 3.21
N LYS A 386 33.63 -6.05 2.16
CA LYS A 386 32.67 -6.92 1.46
C LYS A 386 32.28 -8.07 2.37
N ARG A 387 31.49 -7.82 3.39
CA ARG A 387 30.79 -8.89 4.10
C ARG A 387 29.58 -9.26 3.26
N HIS A 388 29.49 -10.55 2.87
CA HIS A 388 28.19 -11.13 2.56
C HIS A 388 27.30 -10.85 3.76
N THR A 389 26.36 -9.93 3.60
CA THR A 389 25.46 -9.54 4.67
C THR A 389 24.58 -10.75 5.05
N LEU A 390 24.09 -10.79 6.28
CA LEU A 390 23.07 -11.78 6.67
C LEU A 390 21.92 -11.80 5.67
N THR A 391 21.54 -10.65 5.14
CA THR A 391 20.54 -10.49 4.08
C THR A 391 20.89 -11.31 2.84
N ASP A 392 22.12 -11.26 2.33
CA ASP A 392 22.52 -12.03 1.14
C ASP A 392 22.43 -13.55 1.35
N LYS A 393 22.76 -14.01 2.58
CA LYS A 393 22.64 -15.42 2.93
C LYS A 393 21.18 -15.86 3.03
N ILE A 394 20.32 -15.06 3.64
CA ILE A 394 18.89 -15.34 3.76
C ILE A 394 18.25 -15.30 2.37
N ASP A 395 18.56 -14.29 1.55
CA ASP A 395 18.06 -14.18 0.18
C ASP A 395 18.47 -15.37 -0.69
N GLY A 396 19.69 -15.90 -0.51
CA GLY A 396 20.15 -17.11 -1.19
C GLY A 396 19.25 -18.35 -0.92
N VAL A 397 18.60 -18.40 0.23
CA VAL A 397 17.66 -19.48 0.60
C VAL A 397 16.23 -19.12 0.22
N VAL A 398 15.77 -17.93 0.63
CA VAL A 398 14.36 -17.49 0.50
C VAL A 398 13.96 -17.25 -0.96
N THR A 399 14.88 -16.77 -1.79
CA THR A 399 14.62 -16.53 -3.22
C THR A 399 15.12 -17.67 -4.11
N ASN A 400 15.56 -18.79 -3.53
CA ASN A 400 15.99 -19.97 -4.27
C ASN A 400 14.86 -20.53 -5.12
N ARG A 401 15.16 -20.95 -6.35
CA ARG A 401 14.19 -21.43 -7.32
C ARG A 401 13.26 -22.54 -6.79
N TRP A 402 13.79 -23.43 -5.95
CA TRP A 402 13.07 -24.59 -5.44
C TRP A 402 12.47 -24.36 -4.05
N LEU A 403 13.13 -23.54 -3.21
CA LEU A 403 12.74 -23.30 -1.83
C LEU A 403 11.80 -22.10 -1.66
N ALA A 404 11.78 -21.14 -2.60
CA ALA A 404 11.01 -19.93 -2.47
C ALA A 404 9.51 -20.17 -2.26
N PHE A 405 8.89 -21.05 -3.05
CA PHE A 405 7.47 -21.37 -2.91
C PHE A 405 7.16 -22.17 -1.65
N PRO A 406 7.88 -23.27 -1.31
CA PRO A 406 7.68 -23.96 -0.04
C PRO A 406 7.82 -23.07 1.18
N ILE A 407 8.85 -22.22 1.26
CA ILE A 407 9.05 -21.27 2.36
C ILE A 407 7.90 -20.28 2.43
N PHE A 408 7.49 -19.73 1.29
CA PHE A 408 6.37 -18.80 1.21
C PHE A 408 5.07 -19.41 1.75
N PHE A 409 4.68 -20.61 1.28
CA PHE A 409 3.49 -21.29 1.75
C PHE A 409 3.59 -21.69 3.23
N PHE A 410 4.77 -22.08 3.70
CA PHE A 410 5.00 -22.38 5.10
C PHE A 410 4.83 -21.15 6.00
N LEU A 411 5.35 -20.00 5.61
CA LEU A 411 5.13 -18.75 6.36
C LEU A 411 3.67 -18.33 6.35
N LEU A 412 2.98 -18.47 5.22
CA LEU A 412 1.53 -18.23 5.17
C LEU A 412 0.76 -19.18 6.10
N TYR A 413 1.12 -20.45 6.12
CA TYR A 413 0.52 -21.43 7.04
C TYR A 413 0.69 -20.98 8.49
N ILE A 414 1.90 -20.55 8.89
CA ILE A 414 2.14 -20.02 10.25
C ILE A 414 1.25 -18.80 10.54
N VAL A 415 1.11 -17.88 9.59
CA VAL A 415 0.27 -16.68 9.76
C VAL A 415 -1.18 -17.07 9.97
N PHE A 416 -1.73 -17.93 9.12
CA PHE A 416 -3.13 -18.33 9.23
C PHE A 416 -3.39 -19.21 10.45
N GLU A 417 -2.61 -20.24 10.67
CA GLU A 417 -2.73 -21.13 11.82
C GLU A 417 -2.59 -20.35 13.12
N GLY A 418 -1.55 -19.51 13.23
CA GLY A 418 -1.35 -18.64 14.38
C GLY A 418 -2.50 -17.67 14.60
N THR A 419 -3.08 -17.10 13.54
CA THR A 419 -4.22 -16.20 13.65
C THR A 419 -5.46 -16.91 14.18
N PHE A 420 -5.79 -18.08 13.65
CA PHE A 420 -7.04 -18.79 14.02
C PHE A 420 -6.91 -19.52 15.35
N VAL A 421 -5.82 -20.26 15.58
CA VAL A 421 -5.64 -21.05 16.82
C VAL A 421 -5.45 -20.13 18.04
N ILE A 422 -4.58 -19.09 17.92
CA ILE A 422 -4.34 -18.17 19.05
C ILE A 422 -5.56 -17.26 19.25
N GLY A 423 -6.21 -16.85 18.15
CA GLY A 423 -7.33 -15.94 18.16
C GLY A 423 -8.61 -16.53 18.76
N GLU A 424 -8.76 -17.85 18.73
CA GLU A 424 -9.93 -18.54 19.26
C GLU A 424 -10.14 -18.28 20.76
N TYR A 425 -9.06 -18.29 21.55
CA TYR A 425 -9.15 -18.04 23.01
C TYR A 425 -9.71 -16.64 23.34
N PRO A 426 -9.15 -15.53 22.84
CA PRO A 426 -9.73 -14.22 23.13
C PRO A 426 -11.10 -14.01 22.46
N MET A 427 -11.41 -14.68 21.33
CA MET A 427 -12.76 -14.67 20.76
C MET A 427 -13.79 -15.24 21.74
N GLN A 428 -13.56 -16.44 22.31
CA GLN A 428 -14.45 -17.07 23.29
C GLN A 428 -14.65 -16.19 24.53
N TRP A 429 -13.59 -15.51 24.99
CA TRP A 429 -13.70 -14.59 26.13
C TRP A 429 -14.59 -13.39 25.81
N ILE A 430 -14.44 -12.79 24.63
CA ILE A 430 -15.26 -11.66 24.22
C ILE A 430 -16.72 -12.11 24.01
N GLU A 431 -16.93 -13.27 23.38
CA GLU A 431 -18.27 -13.85 23.19
C GLU A 431 -18.98 -14.05 24.53
N TRP A 432 -18.32 -14.71 25.47
CA TRP A 432 -18.83 -14.86 26.84
C TRP A 432 -19.15 -13.52 27.52
N LEU A 433 -18.30 -12.51 27.32
CA LEU A 433 -18.48 -11.19 27.89
C LEU A 433 -19.69 -10.47 27.28
N VAL A 434 -19.84 -10.54 25.95
CA VAL A 434 -20.98 -9.99 25.22
C VAL A 434 -22.27 -10.67 25.64
N GLU A 435 -22.26 -11.99 25.79
CA GLU A 435 -23.43 -12.79 26.27
C GLU A 435 -23.85 -12.40 27.69
N LYS A 436 -22.87 -12.33 28.60
CA LYS A 436 -23.13 -11.87 29.98
C LYS A 436 -23.64 -10.43 30.05
N PHE A 437 -23.07 -9.55 29.22
CA PHE A 437 -23.51 -8.16 29.15
C PHE A 437 -24.93 -8.07 28.57
N GLY A 438 -25.24 -8.82 27.52
CA GLY A 438 -26.60 -8.92 26.96
C GLY A 438 -27.63 -9.43 27.99
N ALA A 439 -27.30 -10.51 28.71
CA ALA A 439 -28.14 -11.04 29.79
C ALA A 439 -28.35 -10.04 30.92
N PHE A 440 -27.31 -9.29 31.31
CA PHE A 440 -27.42 -8.25 32.33
C PHE A 440 -28.34 -7.12 31.89
N VAL A 441 -28.22 -6.64 30.65
CA VAL A 441 -29.11 -5.59 30.09
C VAL A 441 -30.54 -6.11 29.96
N ALA A 442 -30.73 -7.36 29.53
CA ALA A 442 -32.02 -8.02 29.42
C ALA A 442 -32.75 -8.10 30.78
N MET A 443 -31.99 -8.22 31.87
CA MET A 443 -32.53 -8.28 33.24
C MET A 443 -32.95 -6.89 33.78
N MET A 444 -32.33 -5.84 33.28
CA MET A 444 -32.62 -4.45 33.67
C MET A 444 -33.78 -3.80 32.90
N MET A 445 -34.13 -4.33 31.74
CA MET A 445 -35.19 -3.77 30.87
C MET A 445 -36.47 -4.61 30.99
N SER A 446 -37.64 -3.95 30.95
CA SER A 446 -38.95 -4.61 30.87
C SER A 446 -39.12 -5.26 29.49
N ASP A 447 -39.83 -6.39 29.45
CA ASP A 447 -40.13 -7.11 28.20
C ASP A 447 -40.83 -6.22 27.17
N GLY A 448 -40.38 -6.29 25.93
CA GLY A 448 -40.91 -5.55 24.79
C GLY A 448 -39.91 -5.29 23.70
N TRP A 449 -40.37 -4.83 22.54
CA TRP A 449 -39.57 -4.59 21.35
C TRP A 449 -38.31 -3.75 21.56
N LEU A 450 -38.33 -2.85 22.55
CA LEU A 450 -37.16 -2.00 22.85
C LEU A 450 -36.05 -2.81 23.50
N LYS A 451 -36.38 -3.76 24.39
CA LYS A 451 -35.41 -4.69 24.97
C LYS A 451 -34.78 -5.55 23.89
N ASP A 452 -35.61 -6.12 23.01
CA ASP A 452 -35.14 -7.00 21.94
C ASP A 452 -34.28 -6.21 20.94
N MET A 453 -34.65 -4.96 20.63
CA MET A 453 -33.83 -4.08 19.80
C MET A 453 -32.46 -3.83 20.43
N VAL A 454 -32.39 -3.58 21.73
CA VAL A 454 -31.11 -3.28 22.40
C VAL A 454 -30.27 -4.54 22.55
N VAL A 455 -30.88 -5.66 22.96
CA VAL A 455 -30.16 -6.91 23.25
C VAL A 455 -29.73 -7.59 21.92
N ASP A 456 -30.69 -7.85 21.04
CA ASP A 456 -30.42 -8.60 19.80
C ASP A 456 -29.92 -7.70 18.66
N GLY A 457 -30.50 -6.52 18.52
CA GLY A 457 -30.14 -5.56 17.47
C GLY A 457 -28.78 -4.88 17.71
N VAL A 458 -28.60 -4.26 18.90
CA VAL A 458 -27.41 -3.47 19.22
C VAL A 458 -26.32 -4.36 19.82
N ILE A 459 -26.58 -5.05 20.94
CA ILE A 459 -25.55 -5.82 21.64
C ILE A 459 -25.16 -7.05 20.80
N GLY A 460 -26.09 -7.79 20.26
CA GLY A 460 -25.83 -8.91 19.36
C GLY A 460 -25.08 -8.50 18.10
N GLY A 461 -25.52 -7.41 17.46
CA GLY A 461 -24.91 -6.92 16.24
C GLY A 461 -23.50 -6.33 16.40
N VAL A 462 -23.29 -5.49 17.44
CA VAL A 462 -21.95 -4.97 17.75
C VAL A 462 -21.06 -6.07 18.32
N GLY A 463 -21.64 -6.94 19.15
CA GLY A 463 -20.96 -8.08 19.76
C GLY A 463 -20.35 -9.01 18.72
N SER A 464 -21.10 -9.37 17.68
CA SER A 464 -20.61 -10.23 16.59
C SER A 464 -19.33 -9.67 15.93
N VAL A 465 -19.20 -8.35 15.81
CA VAL A 465 -17.98 -7.70 15.25
C VAL A 465 -16.83 -7.69 16.24
N LEU A 466 -17.13 -7.43 17.54
CA LEU A 466 -16.12 -7.41 18.58
C LEU A 466 -15.50 -8.80 18.81
N VAL A 467 -16.28 -9.85 18.65
CA VAL A 467 -15.80 -11.24 18.74
C VAL A 467 -14.70 -11.52 17.72
N PHE A 468 -14.79 -11.00 16.49
CA PHE A 468 -13.77 -11.19 15.46
C PHE A 468 -12.58 -10.22 15.54
N LEU A 469 -12.65 -9.20 16.39
CA LEU A 469 -11.58 -8.21 16.52
C LEU A 469 -10.22 -8.82 16.87
N PRO A 470 -10.07 -9.77 17.80
CA PRO A 470 -8.78 -10.40 18.10
C PRO A 470 -8.13 -11.06 16.90
N ASN A 471 -8.90 -11.79 16.09
CA ASN A 471 -8.40 -12.42 14.88
C ASN A 471 -7.89 -11.39 13.86
N ILE A 472 -8.59 -10.29 13.71
CA ILE A 472 -8.17 -9.20 12.84
C ILE A 472 -6.88 -8.55 13.36
N LEU A 473 -6.76 -8.32 14.66
CA LEU A 473 -5.56 -7.77 15.29
C LEU A 473 -4.35 -8.71 15.14
N LEU A 474 -4.54 -10.02 15.37
CA LEU A 474 -3.50 -11.03 15.19
C LEU A 474 -3.05 -11.12 13.73
N LEU A 475 -3.99 -11.11 12.78
CA LEU A 475 -3.66 -11.09 11.36
C LEU A 475 -2.83 -9.84 11.01
N TYR A 476 -3.22 -8.66 11.48
CA TYR A 476 -2.43 -7.44 11.27
C TYR A 476 -1.06 -7.52 11.93
N MET A 477 -0.96 -8.12 13.11
CA MET A 477 0.30 -8.31 13.82
C MET A 477 1.27 -9.19 13.01
N PHE A 478 0.84 -10.34 12.53
CA PHE A 478 1.67 -11.23 11.72
C PHE A 478 2.08 -10.59 10.39
N ILE A 479 1.14 -9.88 9.73
CA ILE A 479 1.44 -9.16 8.49
C ILE A 479 2.45 -8.05 8.74
N SER A 480 2.27 -7.24 9.80
CA SER A 480 3.23 -6.19 10.16
C SER A 480 4.62 -6.77 10.45
N LEU A 481 4.69 -7.92 11.09
CA LEU A 481 5.94 -8.62 11.35
C LEU A 481 6.63 -9.04 10.05
N LEU A 482 5.90 -9.58 9.08
CA LEU A 482 6.44 -9.93 7.76
C LEU A 482 6.83 -8.69 6.95
N GLU A 483 6.08 -7.59 7.07
CA GLU A 483 6.34 -6.31 6.40
C GLU A 483 7.61 -5.67 6.97
N ASP A 484 7.68 -5.47 8.28
CA ASP A 484 8.80 -4.83 8.97
C ASP A 484 10.11 -5.65 8.85
N SER A 485 9.99 -6.99 8.73
CA SER A 485 11.16 -7.85 8.48
C SER A 485 11.76 -7.68 7.08
N GLY A 486 11.02 -7.12 6.10
CA GLY A 486 11.42 -7.03 4.70
C GLY A 486 11.09 -8.27 3.85
N TYR A 487 10.45 -9.30 4.43
CA TYR A 487 10.06 -10.51 3.70
C TYR A 487 9.00 -10.24 2.63
N MET A 488 8.07 -9.29 2.86
CA MET A 488 6.97 -8.98 1.93
C MET A 488 7.47 -8.50 0.56
N ALA A 489 8.59 -7.77 0.50
CA ALA A 489 9.21 -7.39 -0.76
C ALA A 489 9.68 -8.61 -1.56
N ARG A 490 10.25 -9.63 -0.88
CA ARG A 490 10.67 -10.89 -1.52
C ARG A 490 9.48 -11.71 -2.00
N ALA A 491 8.41 -11.77 -1.22
CA ALA A 491 7.16 -12.43 -1.63
C ALA A 491 6.59 -11.78 -2.91
N ALA A 492 6.55 -10.46 -2.97
CA ALA A 492 6.11 -9.73 -4.17
C ALA A 492 7.05 -9.98 -5.37
N PHE A 493 8.38 -10.03 -5.14
CA PHE A 493 9.38 -10.35 -6.16
C PHE A 493 9.20 -11.77 -6.72
N ILE A 494 8.97 -12.77 -5.87
CA ILE A 494 8.76 -14.16 -6.28
C ILE A 494 7.49 -14.27 -7.15
N MET A 495 6.44 -13.57 -6.79
CA MET A 495 5.12 -13.68 -7.42
C MET A 495 4.90 -12.73 -8.60
N ASP A 496 5.80 -11.76 -8.84
CA ASP A 496 5.60 -10.72 -9.85
C ASP A 496 5.32 -11.29 -11.25
N ARG A 497 6.09 -12.28 -11.68
CA ARG A 497 5.88 -12.90 -13.00
C ARG A 497 4.48 -13.47 -13.19
N LEU A 498 3.91 -14.08 -12.12
CA LEU A 498 2.57 -14.63 -12.16
C LEU A 498 1.52 -13.52 -12.24
N MET A 499 1.69 -12.49 -11.40
CA MET A 499 0.79 -11.34 -11.36
C MET A 499 0.80 -10.56 -12.67
N HIS A 500 1.96 -10.36 -13.26
CA HIS A 500 2.08 -9.67 -14.54
C HIS A 500 1.35 -10.39 -15.70
N LYS A 501 1.38 -11.72 -15.75
CA LYS A 501 0.63 -12.49 -16.75
C LYS A 501 -0.88 -12.25 -16.72
N ILE A 502 -1.42 -11.91 -15.56
CA ILE A 502 -2.84 -11.58 -15.39
C ILE A 502 -3.13 -10.07 -15.44
N GLY A 503 -2.11 -9.25 -15.72
CA GLY A 503 -2.23 -7.80 -15.88
C GLY A 503 -2.19 -7.01 -14.57
N LEU A 504 -1.58 -7.57 -13.52
CA LEU A 504 -1.43 -6.96 -12.21
C LEU A 504 0.04 -6.76 -11.83
N HIS A 505 0.29 -5.88 -10.86
CA HIS A 505 1.60 -5.66 -10.27
C HIS A 505 1.91 -6.74 -9.21
N GLY A 506 3.17 -7.14 -9.04
CA GLY A 506 3.58 -8.15 -8.04
C GLY A 506 3.12 -7.86 -6.62
N LYS A 507 3.08 -6.59 -6.22
CA LYS A 507 2.55 -6.15 -4.92
C LYS A 507 1.06 -6.45 -4.73
N SER A 508 0.28 -6.68 -5.81
CA SER A 508 -1.15 -7.03 -5.73
C SER A 508 -1.39 -8.41 -5.10
N PHE A 509 -0.39 -9.27 -5.16
CA PHE A 509 -0.47 -10.62 -4.61
C PHE A 509 -0.71 -10.64 -3.09
N ILE A 510 -0.08 -9.70 -2.37
CA ILE A 510 -0.19 -9.60 -0.90
C ILE A 510 -1.63 -9.31 -0.46
N PRO A 511 -2.30 -8.24 -0.94
CA PRO A 511 -3.71 -8.01 -0.64
C PRO A 511 -4.63 -9.17 -1.06
N MET A 512 -4.36 -9.83 -2.18
CA MET A 512 -5.15 -10.99 -2.61
C MET A 512 -5.09 -12.14 -1.61
N ILE A 513 -3.91 -12.48 -1.10
CA ILE A 513 -3.77 -13.52 -0.07
C ILE A 513 -4.44 -13.12 1.24
N MET A 514 -4.29 -11.87 1.66
CA MET A 514 -4.99 -11.36 2.85
C MET A 514 -6.51 -11.52 2.73
N GLY A 515 -7.04 -11.50 1.50
CA GLY A 515 -8.46 -11.73 1.20
C GLY A 515 -8.97 -13.08 1.65
N PHE A 516 -8.14 -14.12 1.78
CA PHE A 516 -8.54 -15.41 2.35
C PHE A 516 -8.81 -15.34 3.85
N GLY A 517 -8.17 -14.42 4.57
CA GLY A 517 -8.50 -14.14 5.97
C GLY A 517 -9.71 -13.23 6.07
N CYS A 518 -9.56 -11.97 5.66
CA CYS A 518 -10.62 -10.96 5.66
C CYS A 518 -10.43 -9.96 4.51
N ASN A 519 -11.51 -9.70 3.76
CA ASN A 519 -11.48 -8.79 2.62
C ASN A 519 -11.27 -7.33 3.02
N VAL A 520 -11.71 -6.89 4.21
CA VAL A 520 -11.57 -5.49 4.66
C VAL A 520 -10.10 -5.08 4.79
N PRO A 521 -9.26 -5.78 5.61
CA PRO A 521 -7.84 -5.48 5.67
C PRO A 521 -7.13 -5.67 4.33
N ALA A 522 -7.57 -6.64 3.52
CA ALA A 522 -7.02 -6.86 2.18
C ALA A 522 -7.20 -5.63 1.27
N ILE A 523 -8.39 -5.02 1.27
CA ILE A 523 -8.67 -3.81 0.51
C ILE A 523 -7.85 -2.63 1.04
N MET A 524 -7.76 -2.46 2.36
CA MET A 524 -6.93 -1.40 2.96
C MET A 524 -5.44 -1.57 2.60
N ALA A 525 -4.95 -2.80 2.48
CA ALA A 525 -3.57 -3.08 2.08
C ALA A 525 -3.26 -2.71 0.62
N THR A 526 -4.27 -2.55 -0.24
CA THR A 526 -4.05 -2.11 -1.63
C THR A 526 -3.43 -0.73 -1.75
N ARG A 527 -3.40 0.07 -0.69
CA ARG A 527 -2.71 1.37 -0.63
C ARG A 527 -1.21 1.28 -0.97
N THR A 528 -0.60 0.12 -0.71
CA THR A 528 0.82 -0.12 -1.03
C THR A 528 1.10 -0.29 -2.52
N ILE A 529 0.06 -0.37 -3.35
CA ILE A 529 0.17 -0.54 -4.81
C ILE A 529 0.23 0.85 -5.46
N GLU A 530 1.35 1.16 -6.09
CA GLU A 530 1.63 2.47 -6.70
C GLU A 530 0.77 2.73 -7.96
N SER A 531 0.58 1.70 -8.81
CA SER A 531 -0.24 1.80 -10.01
C SER A 531 -1.73 1.89 -9.65
N ARG A 532 -2.39 3.01 -10.01
CA ARG A 532 -3.83 3.21 -9.79
C ARG A 532 -4.67 2.13 -10.46
N LYS A 533 -4.29 1.72 -11.69
CA LYS A 533 -4.92 0.63 -12.44
C LYS A 533 -4.85 -0.68 -11.65
N SER A 534 -3.64 -1.11 -11.28
CA SER A 534 -3.44 -2.36 -10.52
C SER A 534 -4.12 -2.31 -9.16
N ARG A 535 -4.10 -1.16 -8.47
CA ARG A 535 -4.79 -0.94 -7.19
C ARG A 535 -6.30 -1.11 -7.33
N LEU A 536 -6.93 -0.48 -8.32
CA LEU A 536 -8.37 -0.59 -8.58
C LEU A 536 -8.76 -2.02 -8.94
N ILE A 537 -8.07 -2.65 -9.88
CA ILE A 537 -8.37 -4.04 -10.28
C ILE A 537 -8.23 -4.97 -9.07
N THR A 538 -7.17 -4.82 -8.28
CA THR A 538 -6.95 -5.64 -7.07
C THR A 538 -8.10 -5.47 -6.07
N MET A 539 -8.55 -4.23 -5.80
CA MET A 539 -9.71 -3.98 -4.93
C MET A 539 -10.98 -4.65 -5.44
N LEU A 540 -11.19 -4.64 -6.74
CA LEU A 540 -12.39 -5.20 -7.36
C LEU A 540 -12.41 -6.75 -7.33
N ILE A 541 -11.26 -7.42 -7.39
CA ILE A 541 -11.18 -8.89 -7.41
C ILE A 541 -11.05 -9.53 -6.02
N ILE A 542 -10.58 -8.78 -5.00
CA ILE A 542 -10.48 -9.28 -3.62
C ILE A 542 -11.77 -9.93 -3.12
N PRO A 543 -12.99 -9.41 -3.37
CA PRO A 543 -14.23 -10.04 -2.94
C PRO A 543 -14.47 -11.46 -3.49
N LEU A 544 -13.80 -11.85 -4.57
CA LEU A 544 -13.87 -13.21 -5.13
C LEU A 544 -13.00 -14.21 -4.34
N MET A 545 -12.07 -13.73 -3.50
CA MET A 545 -11.32 -14.57 -2.57
C MET A 545 -12.23 -15.00 -1.42
N SER A 546 -12.20 -16.29 -1.09
CA SER A 546 -13.01 -16.82 0.01
C SER A 546 -12.45 -16.38 1.35
N CYS A 547 -13.16 -15.53 2.07
CA CYS A 547 -12.75 -15.11 3.41
C CYS A 547 -13.17 -16.13 4.49
N ALA A 548 -12.57 -16.01 5.68
CA ALA A 548 -12.83 -16.90 6.81
C ALA A 548 -14.31 -16.95 7.22
N GLY A 549 -15.04 -15.84 7.14
CA GLY A 549 -16.47 -15.79 7.48
C GLY A 549 -17.39 -16.62 6.57
N ARG A 550 -16.89 -17.11 5.43
CA ARG A 550 -17.62 -18.06 4.57
C ARG A 550 -17.41 -19.53 4.95
N MET A 551 -16.33 -19.83 5.70
CA MET A 551 -15.98 -21.21 6.06
C MET A 551 -17.08 -21.95 6.82
N PRO A 552 -17.77 -21.36 7.81
CA PRO A 552 -18.85 -22.06 8.52
C PRO A 552 -19.96 -22.57 7.58
N VAL A 553 -20.31 -21.77 6.56
CA VAL A 553 -21.34 -22.16 5.55
C VAL A 553 -20.84 -23.37 4.73
N TYR A 554 -19.56 -23.36 4.34
CA TYR A 554 -18.99 -24.46 3.55
C TYR A 554 -18.88 -25.73 4.36
N VAL A 555 -18.43 -25.65 5.62
CA VAL A 555 -18.31 -26.81 6.51
C VAL A 555 -19.68 -27.42 6.78
N LEU A 556 -20.69 -26.57 7.08
CA LEU A 556 -22.06 -27.02 7.31
C LEU A 556 -22.62 -27.78 6.10
N ILE A 557 -22.58 -27.14 4.91
CA ILE A 557 -23.23 -27.69 3.72
C ILE A 557 -22.42 -28.85 3.12
N ALA A 558 -21.09 -28.74 3.04
CA ALA A 558 -20.26 -29.82 2.53
C ALA A 558 -20.29 -31.03 3.46
N GLY A 559 -20.32 -30.84 4.77
CA GLY A 559 -20.47 -31.90 5.76
C GLY A 559 -21.83 -32.59 5.67
N ALA A 560 -22.94 -31.85 5.38
CA ALA A 560 -24.26 -32.41 5.24
C ALA A 560 -24.43 -33.25 3.97
N PHE A 561 -24.00 -32.71 2.82
CA PHE A 561 -24.29 -33.35 1.50
C PHE A 561 -23.13 -34.19 0.95
N PHE A 562 -21.88 -33.92 1.35
CA PHE A 562 -20.68 -34.57 0.83
C PHE A 562 -19.73 -35.04 1.93
N PRO A 563 -20.18 -35.77 2.97
CA PRO A 563 -19.36 -36.08 4.14
C PRO A 563 -18.05 -36.81 3.81
N ALA A 564 -18.06 -37.68 2.80
CA ALA A 564 -16.85 -38.43 2.37
C ALA A 564 -15.83 -37.52 1.64
N ASN A 565 -16.27 -36.43 1.02
CA ASN A 565 -15.43 -35.56 0.17
C ASN A 565 -15.53 -34.07 0.54
N ALA A 566 -15.97 -33.75 1.75
CA ALA A 566 -16.17 -32.36 2.19
C ALA A 566 -14.93 -31.49 1.98
N SER A 567 -13.75 -31.96 2.37
CA SER A 567 -12.50 -31.24 2.20
C SER A 567 -12.17 -30.96 0.73
N LEU A 568 -12.47 -31.89 -0.16
CA LEU A 568 -12.23 -31.73 -1.61
C LEU A 568 -13.19 -30.72 -2.23
N VAL A 569 -14.47 -30.72 -1.79
CA VAL A 569 -15.45 -29.71 -2.20
C VAL A 569 -15.02 -28.31 -1.76
N VAL A 570 -14.61 -28.14 -0.51
CA VAL A 570 -14.11 -26.86 0.00
C VAL A 570 -12.87 -26.41 -0.78
N LEU A 571 -11.90 -27.29 -1.01
CA LEU A 571 -10.72 -26.98 -1.82
C LEU A 571 -11.11 -26.56 -3.25
N GLY A 572 -12.08 -27.23 -3.83
CA GLY A 572 -12.64 -26.90 -5.15
C GLY A 572 -13.26 -25.49 -5.19
N LEU A 573 -13.97 -25.08 -4.14
CA LEU A 573 -14.51 -23.73 -4.02
C LEU A 573 -13.40 -22.67 -3.94
N TYR A 574 -12.35 -22.91 -3.17
CA TYR A 574 -11.19 -22.01 -3.13
C TYR A 574 -10.51 -21.89 -4.50
N ALA A 575 -10.29 -23.03 -5.17
CA ALA A 575 -9.71 -23.05 -6.51
C ALA A 575 -10.59 -22.31 -7.54
N LEU A 576 -11.92 -22.47 -7.45
CA LEU A 576 -12.88 -21.75 -8.30
C LEU A 576 -12.83 -20.25 -8.06
N GLY A 577 -12.78 -19.79 -6.80
CA GLY A 577 -12.64 -18.38 -6.45
C GLY A 577 -11.37 -17.76 -7.03
N ILE A 578 -10.23 -18.46 -6.91
CA ILE A 578 -8.95 -18.01 -7.48
C ILE A 578 -9.04 -17.94 -9.01
N LEU A 579 -9.59 -18.97 -9.65
CA LEU A 579 -9.74 -19.01 -11.11
C LEU A 579 -10.59 -17.85 -11.63
N LEU A 580 -11.73 -17.61 -11.00
CA LEU A 580 -12.63 -16.50 -11.39
C LEU A 580 -12.00 -15.13 -11.12
N ALA A 581 -11.22 -14.99 -10.04
CA ALA A 581 -10.47 -13.76 -9.79
C ALA A 581 -9.40 -13.50 -10.86
N ILE A 582 -8.70 -14.54 -11.31
CA ILE A 582 -7.72 -14.44 -12.43
C ILE A 582 -8.42 -14.03 -13.72
N ILE A 583 -9.55 -14.64 -14.04
CA ILE A 583 -10.34 -14.30 -15.24
C ILE A 583 -10.84 -12.85 -15.15
N ALA A 584 -11.43 -12.47 -14.01
CA ALA A 584 -11.92 -11.11 -13.78
C ALA A 584 -10.79 -10.07 -13.88
N ALA A 585 -9.63 -10.34 -13.27
CA ALA A 585 -8.45 -9.48 -13.38
C ALA A 585 -8.03 -9.28 -14.85
N LYS A 586 -7.94 -10.39 -15.60
CA LYS A 586 -7.56 -10.33 -17.01
C LYS A 586 -8.56 -9.54 -17.85
N VAL A 587 -9.87 -9.78 -17.66
CA VAL A 587 -10.92 -9.05 -18.34
C VAL A 587 -10.87 -7.56 -17.99
N MET A 588 -10.79 -7.22 -16.71
CA MET A 588 -10.71 -5.83 -16.27
C MET A 588 -9.45 -5.12 -16.78
N SER A 589 -8.31 -5.82 -16.86
CA SER A 589 -7.06 -5.23 -17.37
C SER A 589 -7.15 -4.77 -18.83
N LEU A 590 -8.08 -5.34 -19.63
CA LEU A 590 -8.32 -4.93 -21.02
C LEU A 590 -9.10 -3.60 -21.13
N PHE A 591 -9.93 -3.28 -20.13
CA PHE A 591 -10.72 -2.05 -20.11
C PHE A 591 -9.94 -0.85 -19.53
N PHE A 592 -8.97 -1.09 -18.65
CA PHE A 592 -8.15 -0.04 -18.06
C PHE A 592 -6.91 0.21 -18.92
N LYS A 593 -6.98 1.22 -19.80
CA LYS A 593 -5.86 1.71 -20.61
C LYS A 593 -5.19 2.85 -19.83
N GLU A 594 -4.24 2.54 -19.00
CA GLU A 594 -3.29 3.52 -18.44
C GLU A 594 -1.88 3.06 -18.80
N ASP A 595 -0.96 4.00 -19.00
CA ASP A 595 0.46 3.70 -19.19
C ASP A 595 0.94 2.94 -17.94
N ASP A 596 1.41 1.72 -18.15
CA ASP A 596 1.96 0.93 -17.06
C ASP A 596 3.23 1.62 -16.55
N LEU A 597 3.20 2.06 -15.29
CA LEU A 597 4.41 2.51 -14.62
C LEU A 597 5.41 1.36 -14.61
N PRO A 598 6.70 1.62 -14.90
CA PRO A 598 7.69 0.56 -14.91
C PRO A 598 7.75 -0.12 -13.55
N PHE A 599 7.88 -1.43 -13.56
CA PHE A 599 8.06 -2.21 -12.35
C PHE A 599 9.48 -1.98 -11.81
N VAL A 600 9.56 -1.19 -10.79
CA VAL A 600 10.80 -0.98 -10.05
C VAL A 600 10.56 -1.36 -8.60
N MET A 601 11.20 -2.43 -8.14
CA MET A 601 11.07 -2.91 -6.76
C MET A 601 12.45 -2.93 -6.08
N GLU A 602 12.50 -2.29 -4.92
CA GLU A 602 13.65 -2.40 -4.02
C GLU A 602 13.46 -3.57 -3.08
N LEU A 603 14.55 -4.29 -2.83
CA LEU A 603 14.61 -5.31 -1.81
C LEU A 603 15.35 -4.73 -0.58
N PRO A 604 14.63 -4.18 0.41
CA PRO A 604 15.25 -3.61 1.60
C PRO A 604 16.02 -4.71 2.38
N PRO A 605 17.06 -4.38 3.14
CA PRO A 605 17.75 -5.36 3.98
C PRO A 605 16.79 -5.95 5.01
N TYR A 606 17.00 -7.22 5.39
CA TYR A 606 16.25 -7.80 6.49
C TYR A 606 16.58 -7.09 7.79
N ARG A 607 15.54 -6.76 8.53
CA ARG A 607 15.61 -6.14 9.86
C ARG A 607 14.79 -6.93 10.85
N VAL A 608 15.26 -7.03 12.09
CA VAL A 608 14.48 -7.63 13.16
C VAL A 608 13.43 -6.60 13.61
N PRO A 609 12.13 -6.87 13.46
CA PRO A 609 11.09 -5.96 13.90
C PRO A 609 11.16 -5.72 15.41
N THR A 610 10.99 -4.48 15.86
CA THR A 610 10.88 -4.19 17.28
C THR A 610 9.45 -4.44 17.75
N GLY A 611 9.29 -5.12 18.91
CA GLY A 611 7.95 -5.41 19.45
C GLY A 611 7.09 -4.14 19.62
N LYS A 612 7.70 -3.01 19.97
CA LYS A 612 7.01 -1.72 20.11
C LYS A 612 6.46 -1.20 18.77
N SER A 613 7.22 -1.36 17.65
CA SER A 613 6.76 -0.99 16.30
C SER A 613 5.59 -1.85 15.85
N VAL A 614 5.73 -3.18 15.96
CA VAL A 614 4.68 -4.14 15.57
C VAL A 614 3.39 -3.88 16.34
N PHE A 615 3.48 -3.69 17.67
CA PHE A 615 2.31 -3.42 18.50
C PHE A 615 1.64 -2.09 18.14
N ARG A 616 2.42 -1.02 17.91
CA ARG A 616 1.89 0.29 17.50
C ARG A 616 1.16 0.20 16.16
N HIS A 617 1.79 -0.42 15.16
CA HIS A 617 1.20 -0.60 13.82
C HIS A 617 -0.08 -1.45 13.87
N THR A 618 -0.07 -2.53 14.65
CA THR A 618 -1.24 -3.39 14.85
C THR A 618 -2.39 -2.61 15.49
N TRP A 619 -2.11 -1.87 16.57
CA TRP A 619 -3.10 -1.08 17.28
C TRP A 619 -3.68 0.04 16.41
N GLU A 620 -2.83 0.73 15.66
CA GLU A 620 -3.27 1.81 14.78
C GLU A 620 -4.19 1.29 13.66
N LYS A 621 -3.83 0.18 13.01
CA LYS A 621 -4.67 -0.49 11.99
C LYS A 621 -5.98 -1.01 12.61
N GLY A 622 -5.93 -1.59 13.79
CA GLY A 622 -7.13 -2.05 14.52
C GLY A 622 -8.06 -0.91 14.93
N ARG A 623 -7.50 0.20 15.43
CA ARG A 623 -8.26 1.42 15.74
C ARG A 623 -8.94 2.01 14.50
N GLN A 624 -8.22 2.09 13.38
CA GLN A 624 -8.79 2.54 12.10
C GLN A 624 -9.92 1.63 11.62
N TYR A 625 -9.78 0.32 11.79
CA TYR A 625 -10.85 -0.64 11.49
C TYR A 625 -12.10 -0.37 12.32
N LEU A 626 -11.96 -0.27 13.64
CA LEU A 626 -13.10 0.01 14.54
C LEU A 626 -13.77 1.34 14.21
N GLN A 627 -13.00 2.42 14.07
CA GLN A 627 -13.56 3.76 13.79
C GLN A 627 -14.32 3.83 12.45
N LYS A 628 -13.87 3.10 11.44
CA LYS A 628 -14.50 3.13 10.10
C LYS A 628 -15.69 2.18 9.98
N MET A 629 -15.71 1.10 10.75
CA MET A 629 -16.68 0.00 10.55
C MET A 629 -17.77 -0.05 11.61
N SER A 630 -17.51 0.34 12.86
CA SER A 630 -18.47 0.16 13.97
C SER A 630 -19.83 0.83 13.74
N GLY A 631 -19.85 2.09 13.29
CA GLY A 631 -21.09 2.82 13.06
C GLY A 631 -21.94 2.24 11.94
N ILE A 632 -21.28 1.77 10.86
CA ILE A 632 -21.98 1.21 9.69
C ILE A 632 -22.55 -0.15 10.02
N ILE A 633 -21.77 -0.98 10.72
CA ILE A 633 -22.20 -2.31 11.14
C ILE A 633 -23.38 -2.20 12.11
N LEU A 634 -23.33 -1.26 13.08
CA LEU A 634 -24.43 -1.00 13.98
C LEU A 634 -25.74 -0.66 13.21
N ILE A 635 -25.66 0.26 12.25
CA ILE A 635 -26.83 0.64 11.46
C ILE A 635 -27.37 -0.56 10.67
N CYS A 636 -26.49 -1.33 10.03
CA CYS A 636 -26.89 -2.51 9.25
C CYS A 636 -27.49 -3.61 10.15
N SER A 637 -26.91 -3.83 11.31
CA SER A 637 -27.45 -4.81 12.27
C SER A 637 -28.85 -4.42 12.75
N LEU A 638 -29.07 -3.14 13.08
CA LEU A 638 -30.40 -2.62 13.43
C LEU A 638 -31.41 -2.77 12.28
N VAL A 639 -30.99 -2.52 11.03
CA VAL A 639 -31.86 -2.70 9.86
C VAL A 639 -32.23 -4.17 9.67
N ILE A 640 -31.25 -5.10 9.75
CA ILE A 640 -31.50 -6.53 9.62
C ILE A 640 -32.40 -7.02 10.75
N TRP A 641 -32.12 -6.60 11.99
CA TRP A 641 -32.98 -6.92 13.15
C TRP A 641 -34.40 -6.39 12.91
N PHE A 642 -34.59 -5.14 12.51
CA PHE A 642 -35.90 -4.56 12.21
C PHE A 642 -36.67 -5.35 11.15
N LEU A 643 -35.99 -5.71 10.06
CA LEU A 643 -36.60 -6.50 8.99
C LEU A 643 -36.99 -7.91 9.43
N GLY A 644 -36.26 -8.51 10.36
CA GLY A 644 -36.55 -9.82 10.93
C GLY A 644 -37.62 -9.81 12.03
N TYR A 645 -37.72 -8.68 12.77
CA TYR A 645 -38.63 -8.56 13.90
C TYR A 645 -40.06 -8.17 13.49
N PHE A 646 -40.22 -7.20 12.59
CA PHE A 646 -41.50 -6.67 12.17
C PHE A 646 -42.05 -7.36 10.91
N PRO A 647 -43.44 -7.34 10.69
CA PRO A 647 -44.45 -6.59 11.41
C PRO A 647 -45.07 -7.35 12.61
N ASN A 648 -45.00 -8.64 12.74
CA ASN A 648 -45.88 -9.46 13.58
C ASN A 648 -45.11 -10.37 14.57
N HIS A 649 -44.10 -9.86 15.28
CA HIS A 649 -43.31 -10.69 16.21
C HIS A 649 -44.18 -11.40 17.27
N ASP A 650 -45.14 -10.71 17.89
CA ASP A 650 -45.93 -11.25 18.99
C ASP A 650 -47.12 -12.13 18.56
N ALA A 651 -47.37 -12.22 17.25
CA ALA A 651 -48.55 -12.95 16.73
C ALA A 651 -48.28 -14.45 16.55
N TYR A 652 -47.03 -14.89 16.53
CA TYR A 652 -46.65 -16.26 16.23
C TYR A 652 -45.75 -16.83 17.33
N SER A 653 -46.12 -18.04 17.81
CA SER A 653 -45.35 -18.74 18.83
C SER A 653 -44.16 -19.53 18.29
N ASN A 654 -44.16 -19.78 16.96
CA ASN A 654 -43.13 -20.52 16.27
C ASN A 654 -42.13 -19.56 15.55
N PRO A 655 -40.83 -19.59 15.85
CA PRO A 655 -39.85 -18.73 15.22
C PRO A 655 -39.80 -18.78 13.67
N GLN A 656 -40.15 -19.92 13.08
CA GLN A 656 -40.22 -20.09 11.61
C GLN A 656 -41.38 -19.32 11.01
N GLU A 657 -42.62 -19.46 11.58
CA GLU A 657 -43.78 -18.72 11.11
C GLU A 657 -43.63 -17.22 11.30
N GLN A 658 -42.96 -16.81 12.39
CA GLN A 658 -42.65 -15.43 12.67
C GLN A 658 -41.74 -14.88 11.56
N GLN A 659 -40.65 -15.59 11.21
CA GLN A 659 -39.75 -15.13 10.16
C GLN A 659 -40.37 -15.21 8.76
N GLU A 660 -41.24 -16.16 8.48
CA GLU A 660 -41.98 -16.25 7.24
C GLU A 660 -42.87 -15.05 6.98
N HIS A 661 -43.44 -14.48 8.04
CA HIS A 661 -44.32 -13.30 8.01
C HIS A 661 -43.58 -11.98 8.38
N SER A 662 -42.26 -12.01 8.52
CA SER A 662 -41.44 -10.82 8.70
C SER A 662 -41.14 -10.12 7.39
N PHE A 663 -40.66 -8.87 7.44
CA PHE A 663 -40.25 -8.14 6.25
C PHE A 663 -39.10 -8.86 5.49
N ILE A 664 -38.15 -9.49 6.19
CA ILE A 664 -37.10 -10.26 5.56
C ILE A 664 -37.63 -11.52 4.88
N GLY A 665 -38.66 -12.16 5.43
CA GLY A 665 -39.38 -13.28 4.82
C GLY A 665 -40.10 -12.86 3.54
N TYR A 666 -40.77 -11.70 3.54
CA TYR A 666 -41.38 -11.15 2.31
C TYR A 666 -40.34 -10.84 1.24
N VAL A 667 -39.17 -10.30 1.61
CA VAL A 667 -38.06 -10.08 0.67
C VAL A 667 -37.56 -11.41 0.12
N GLY A 668 -37.40 -12.46 0.95
CA GLY A 668 -37.02 -13.79 0.52
C GLY A 668 -37.99 -14.38 -0.50
N LYS A 669 -39.29 -14.32 -0.23
CA LYS A 669 -40.36 -14.76 -1.16
C LYS A 669 -40.38 -13.95 -2.47
N ALA A 670 -40.14 -12.64 -2.39
CA ALA A 670 -40.05 -11.80 -3.59
C ALA A 670 -38.82 -12.11 -4.45
N MET A 671 -37.72 -12.61 -3.86
CA MET A 671 -36.51 -13.03 -4.57
C MET A 671 -36.64 -14.48 -5.13
N GLU A 672 -37.53 -15.30 -4.64
CA GLU A 672 -37.68 -16.72 -5.00
C GLU A 672 -37.77 -16.97 -6.51
N PRO A 673 -38.54 -16.21 -7.32
CA PRO A 673 -38.61 -16.42 -8.76
C PRO A 673 -37.25 -16.24 -9.47
N ALA A 674 -36.36 -15.43 -8.94
CA ALA A 674 -35.02 -15.23 -9.47
C ALA A 674 -34.01 -16.29 -8.94
N LEU A 675 -34.31 -16.95 -7.85
CA LEU A 675 -33.47 -17.94 -7.18
C LEU A 675 -33.89 -19.39 -7.53
N GLU A 676 -35.14 -19.62 -7.86
CA GLU A 676 -35.68 -20.94 -8.27
C GLU A 676 -34.88 -21.60 -9.42
N PRO A 677 -34.42 -20.89 -10.46
CA PRO A 677 -33.57 -21.49 -11.50
C PRO A 677 -32.24 -22.03 -11.01
N LEU A 678 -31.78 -21.62 -9.80
CA LEU A 678 -30.57 -22.07 -9.13
C LEU A 678 -30.85 -23.28 -8.19
N GLY A 679 -32.11 -23.67 -8.04
CA GLY A 679 -32.55 -24.69 -7.09
C GLY A 679 -32.62 -24.20 -5.64
N PHE A 680 -32.80 -22.87 -5.42
CA PHE A 680 -32.93 -22.26 -4.08
C PHE A 680 -34.39 -21.95 -3.78
N ASP A 681 -34.77 -22.17 -2.53
CA ASP A 681 -36.04 -21.73 -1.97
C ASP A 681 -35.95 -20.32 -1.35
N TRP A 682 -37.06 -19.77 -0.92
CA TRP A 682 -37.14 -18.47 -0.26
C TRP A 682 -36.34 -18.42 1.04
N ARG A 683 -36.19 -19.55 1.78
CA ARG A 683 -35.43 -19.64 3.05
C ARG A 683 -33.94 -19.43 2.80
N MET A 684 -33.40 -20.04 1.74
CA MET A 684 -32.04 -19.78 1.26
C MET A 684 -31.86 -18.31 0.83
N GLY A 685 -32.93 -17.72 0.24
CA GLY A 685 -32.96 -16.29 -0.09
C GLY A 685 -32.81 -15.39 1.13
N VAL A 686 -33.53 -15.69 2.22
CA VAL A 686 -33.38 -14.97 3.50
C VAL A 686 -31.96 -15.09 4.04
N GLY A 687 -31.36 -16.28 3.97
CA GLY A 687 -29.96 -16.48 4.33
C GLY A 687 -28.97 -15.63 3.51
N ILE A 688 -29.23 -15.46 2.20
CA ILE A 688 -28.45 -14.59 1.33
C ILE A 688 -28.55 -13.13 1.78
N VAL A 689 -29.73 -12.63 2.10
CA VAL A 689 -29.98 -11.26 2.57
C VAL A 689 -29.28 -11.01 3.93
N ALA A 690 -29.42 -11.92 4.88
CA ALA A 690 -28.75 -11.83 6.17
C ALA A 690 -27.22 -11.79 6.02
N GLY A 691 -26.68 -12.59 5.12
CA GLY A 691 -25.24 -12.64 4.83
C GLY A 691 -24.66 -11.40 4.13
N VAL A 692 -25.48 -10.44 3.72
CA VAL A 692 -25.02 -9.11 3.27
C VAL A 692 -24.43 -8.34 4.45
N GLY A 693 -25.03 -8.44 5.62
CA GLY A 693 -24.53 -7.82 6.85
C GLY A 693 -23.19 -8.45 7.27
N ALA A 694 -23.24 -9.73 7.60
CA ALA A 694 -22.07 -10.54 7.95
C ALA A 694 -22.27 -11.96 7.42
N LYS A 695 -21.21 -12.57 6.90
CA LYS A 695 -21.29 -13.88 6.23
C LYS A 695 -21.64 -15.03 7.18
N GLU A 696 -21.26 -14.90 8.42
CA GLU A 696 -21.53 -15.84 9.49
C GLU A 696 -23.02 -15.96 9.82
N LEU A 697 -23.78 -14.87 9.61
CA LEU A 697 -25.22 -14.85 9.84
C LEU A 697 -26.02 -15.79 8.92
N VAL A 698 -25.43 -16.22 7.81
CA VAL A 698 -26.05 -17.20 6.91
C VAL A 698 -26.33 -18.50 7.66
N VAL A 699 -25.39 -19.00 8.45
CA VAL A 699 -25.51 -20.28 9.17
C VAL A 699 -26.60 -20.17 10.25
N SER A 700 -26.57 -19.14 11.08
CA SER A 700 -27.57 -18.94 12.13
C SER A 700 -28.95 -18.72 11.54
N THR A 701 -29.08 -17.98 10.44
CA THR A 701 -30.36 -17.79 9.76
C THR A 701 -30.90 -19.10 9.19
N LEU A 702 -30.06 -19.90 8.51
CA LEU A 702 -30.46 -21.24 8.03
C LEU A 702 -30.82 -22.14 9.19
N GLY A 703 -30.13 -22.06 10.34
CA GLY A 703 -30.46 -22.80 11.53
C GLY A 703 -31.88 -22.54 12.02
N VAL A 704 -32.29 -21.26 12.08
CA VAL A 704 -33.66 -20.87 12.47
C VAL A 704 -34.69 -21.29 11.42
N MET A 705 -34.34 -21.17 10.09
CA MET A 705 -35.28 -21.46 8.99
C MET A 705 -35.57 -22.93 8.76
N TYR A 706 -34.61 -23.82 9.08
CA TYR A 706 -34.70 -25.25 8.84
C TYR A 706 -34.78 -26.08 10.15
N ALA A 707 -34.85 -25.42 11.34
CA ALA A 707 -35.08 -26.14 12.59
C ALA A 707 -36.42 -26.87 12.58
N ASP A 708 -36.48 -28.19 12.80
CA ASP A 708 -37.71 -28.98 12.84
C ASP A 708 -38.57 -28.61 14.06
N GLU A 709 -39.90 -28.62 13.84
CA GLU A 709 -40.95 -28.39 14.84
C GLU A 709 -41.04 -29.52 15.90
N GLN A 710 -40.09 -29.58 16.83
CA GLN A 710 -40.40 -30.33 18.07
C GLN A 710 -40.12 -29.45 19.30
N PRO A 711 -41.11 -29.27 20.20
CA PRO A 711 -40.92 -28.54 21.43
C PRO A 711 -39.81 -29.17 22.24
N VAL A 712 -38.98 -28.35 22.84
CA VAL A 712 -37.97 -28.76 23.82
C VAL A 712 -38.73 -29.39 25.02
N GLY A 713 -38.96 -30.69 24.93
CA GLY A 713 -39.39 -31.52 26.03
C GLY A 713 -38.20 -31.79 26.93
N ALA A 714 -38.31 -31.27 28.17
CA ALA A 714 -37.62 -31.68 29.39
C ALA A 714 -36.17 -32.19 29.21
N LEU A 715 -35.27 -31.44 29.73
CA LEU A 715 -33.94 -31.86 30.10
C LEU A 715 -33.98 -33.16 30.92
N ASP A 716 -33.67 -34.29 30.30
CA ASP A 716 -33.21 -35.48 31.03
C ASP A 716 -31.77 -35.20 31.46
N ILE A 717 -31.62 -34.79 32.70
CA ILE A 717 -30.34 -34.66 33.39
C ILE A 717 -29.94 -36.08 33.82
N ASP A 718 -29.11 -36.76 33.07
CA ASP A 718 -28.40 -37.93 33.57
C ASP A 718 -27.18 -37.50 34.41
N PRO A 719 -26.89 -38.15 35.51
CA PRO A 719 -25.84 -37.79 36.47
C PRO A 719 -24.45 -38.10 35.94
N PRO A 720 -23.39 -37.44 36.49
CA PRO A 720 -22.06 -37.41 35.90
C PRO A 720 -21.35 -38.78 35.97
N VAL A 721 -20.98 -39.33 34.85
CA VAL A 721 -20.08 -40.48 34.72
C VAL A 721 -18.63 -40.01 34.69
N ASN A 722 -17.85 -40.65 35.56
CA ASN A 722 -16.45 -40.45 35.88
C ASN A 722 -15.48 -40.26 34.70
N SER A 723 -14.62 -39.29 34.93
CA SER A 723 -13.36 -39.05 34.22
C SER A 723 -12.46 -40.31 34.11
N ASN A 724 -12.05 -40.62 32.91
CA ASN A 724 -10.69 -41.07 32.48
C ASN A 724 -10.76 -41.78 31.14
N LYS A 725 -10.64 -41.07 30.08
CA LYS A 725 -9.95 -41.50 28.84
C LYS A 725 -9.83 -40.30 27.90
N VAL A 726 -8.61 -39.85 27.74
CA VAL A 726 -8.23 -38.97 26.66
C VAL A 726 -8.43 -39.73 25.33
N GLN A 727 -9.47 -39.39 24.61
CA GLN A 727 -9.57 -39.69 23.18
C GLN A 727 -9.98 -38.40 22.47
N THR A 728 -9.09 -37.98 21.59
CA THR A 728 -9.31 -36.97 20.57
C THR A 728 -10.54 -37.31 19.73
N SER A 729 -11.68 -36.80 20.10
CA SER A 729 -12.87 -36.68 19.25
C SER A 729 -13.36 -35.26 19.36
N VAL A 730 -13.34 -34.57 18.25
CA VAL A 730 -14.08 -33.33 18.03
C VAL A 730 -15.53 -33.62 18.40
N GLU A 731 -16.00 -33.09 19.54
CA GLU A 731 -17.44 -33.14 19.90
C GLU A 731 -18.18 -32.26 18.90
N GLU A 732 -18.76 -32.89 17.88
CA GLU A 732 -19.79 -32.30 17.05
C GLU A 732 -20.93 -31.89 17.96
N SER A 733 -21.18 -30.62 18.08
CA SER A 733 -22.34 -30.11 18.87
C SER A 733 -23.62 -30.70 18.28
N SER A 734 -24.47 -31.22 19.14
CA SER A 734 -25.73 -31.90 18.77
C SER A 734 -26.70 -31.05 17.94
N GLY A 735 -26.47 -29.73 17.85
CA GLY A 735 -27.23 -28.78 17.03
C GLY A 735 -26.86 -28.85 15.53
N ASP A 736 -25.59 -28.98 15.19
CA ASP A 736 -25.14 -29.00 13.80
C ASP A 736 -25.63 -30.24 13.03
N THR A 737 -25.67 -31.40 13.71
CA THR A 737 -26.19 -32.65 13.13
C THR A 737 -27.70 -32.61 12.85
N ARG A 738 -28.50 -31.86 13.59
CA ARG A 738 -29.94 -31.70 13.33
C ARG A 738 -30.18 -30.80 12.11
N LEU A 739 -29.48 -29.65 12.03
CA LEU A 739 -29.59 -28.74 10.91
C LEU A 739 -29.13 -29.42 9.60
N GLN A 740 -28.04 -30.20 9.65
CA GLN A 740 -27.57 -30.96 8.50
C GLN A 740 -28.60 -31.92 7.95
N LYS A 741 -29.27 -32.68 8.83
CA LYS A 741 -30.35 -33.61 8.46
C LYS A 741 -31.58 -32.89 7.87
N ALA A 742 -31.94 -31.72 8.41
CA ALA A 742 -33.05 -30.91 7.91
C ALA A 742 -32.72 -30.35 6.49
N LEU A 743 -31.51 -29.88 6.30
CA LEU A 743 -31.04 -29.38 4.99
C LEU A 743 -31.05 -30.48 3.93
N VAL A 744 -30.54 -31.68 4.24
CA VAL A 744 -30.52 -32.80 3.29
C VAL A 744 -31.94 -33.25 2.87
N LYS A 745 -32.93 -33.08 3.76
CA LYS A 745 -34.33 -33.41 3.47
C LYS A 745 -34.99 -32.37 2.53
N SER A 746 -34.59 -31.10 2.64
CA SER A 746 -35.26 -29.98 1.96
C SER A 746 -34.56 -29.50 0.68
N VAL A 747 -33.25 -29.71 0.55
CA VAL A 747 -32.44 -29.17 -0.54
C VAL A 747 -31.77 -30.30 -1.33
N THR A 748 -31.70 -30.16 -2.65
CA THR A 748 -30.99 -31.13 -3.49
C THR A 748 -29.47 -30.94 -3.41
N PRO A 749 -28.65 -32.01 -3.58
CA PRO A 749 -27.17 -31.89 -3.57
C PRO A 749 -26.65 -30.91 -4.64
N ALA A 750 -27.32 -30.82 -5.80
CA ALA A 750 -27.00 -29.85 -6.84
C ALA A 750 -27.29 -28.40 -6.38
N GLY A 751 -28.45 -28.17 -5.72
CA GLY A 751 -28.79 -26.89 -5.12
C GLY A 751 -27.83 -26.50 -3.99
N ALA A 752 -27.42 -27.45 -3.16
CA ALA A 752 -26.45 -27.23 -2.07
C ALA A 752 -25.08 -26.76 -2.62
N LEU A 753 -24.55 -27.42 -3.66
CA LEU A 753 -23.29 -27.00 -4.29
C LEU A 753 -23.42 -25.65 -4.98
N ALA A 754 -24.53 -25.42 -5.69
CA ALA A 754 -24.82 -24.12 -6.33
C ALA A 754 -24.91 -23.00 -5.29
N TYR A 755 -25.50 -23.25 -4.11
CA TYR A 755 -25.56 -22.29 -3.02
C TYR A 755 -24.19 -21.94 -2.46
N MET A 756 -23.31 -22.94 -2.24
CA MET A 756 -21.93 -22.68 -1.83
C MET A 756 -21.19 -21.82 -2.84
N VAL A 757 -21.36 -22.08 -4.16
CA VAL A 757 -20.77 -21.26 -5.24
C VAL A 757 -21.38 -19.85 -5.24
N PHE A 758 -22.67 -19.72 -5.00
CA PHE A 758 -23.30 -18.41 -4.88
C PHE A 758 -22.76 -17.61 -3.71
N ILE A 759 -22.66 -18.23 -2.51
CA ILE A 759 -22.09 -17.62 -1.29
C ILE A 759 -20.62 -17.23 -1.49
N LEU A 760 -19.87 -18.00 -2.27
CA LEU A 760 -18.48 -17.67 -2.62
C LEU A 760 -18.40 -16.33 -3.37
N LEU A 761 -19.29 -16.05 -4.30
CA LEU A 761 -19.10 -14.99 -5.30
C LEU A 761 -20.02 -13.77 -5.10
N TYR A 762 -21.16 -13.93 -4.42
CA TYR A 762 -22.14 -12.85 -4.31
C TYR A 762 -21.64 -11.65 -3.52
N PHE A 763 -22.50 -10.65 -3.45
CA PHE A 763 -22.24 -9.36 -2.79
C PHE A 763 -21.28 -9.45 -1.60
N PRO A 764 -20.20 -8.68 -1.55
CA PRO A 764 -19.29 -8.66 -0.40
C PRO A 764 -20.05 -8.19 0.87
N CYS A 765 -19.57 -8.53 2.06
CA CYS A 765 -20.16 -7.99 3.28
C CYS A 765 -20.12 -6.45 3.26
N ILE A 766 -21.07 -5.82 3.96
CA ILE A 766 -21.21 -4.35 3.94
C ILE A 766 -19.92 -3.62 4.34
N ALA A 767 -19.14 -4.20 5.28
CA ALA A 767 -17.85 -3.67 5.67
C ALA A 767 -16.85 -3.63 4.51
N THR A 768 -16.80 -4.67 3.68
CA THR A 768 -15.97 -4.73 2.47
C THR A 768 -16.42 -3.69 1.42
N PHE A 769 -17.73 -3.57 1.23
CA PHE A 769 -18.32 -2.59 0.31
C PHE A 769 -17.93 -1.16 0.68
N VAL A 770 -18.02 -0.82 1.97
CA VAL A 770 -17.62 0.50 2.48
C VAL A 770 -16.10 0.70 2.39
N ALA A 771 -15.30 -0.34 2.65
CA ALA A 771 -13.86 -0.28 2.46
C ALA A 771 -13.50 0.06 1.00
N ILE A 772 -14.15 -0.59 0.02
CA ILE A 772 -13.96 -0.26 -1.41
C ILE A 772 -14.34 1.19 -1.70
N LYS A 773 -15.49 1.68 -1.20
CA LYS A 773 -15.91 3.08 -1.37
C LYS A 773 -14.86 4.04 -0.84
N ASN A 774 -14.34 3.80 0.35
CA ASN A 774 -13.37 4.68 1.01
C ASN A 774 -12.00 4.66 0.31
N GLU A 775 -11.50 3.48 -0.09
CA GLU A 775 -10.19 3.34 -0.72
C GLU A 775 -10.16 3.72 -2.20
N SER A 776 -11.30 3.60 -2.90
CA SER A 776 -11.42 4.01 -4.31
C SER A 776 -11.77 5.49 -4.49
N GLY A 777 -12.13 6.20 -3.40
CA GLY A 777 -12.51 7.61 -3.41
C GLY A 777 -13.94 7.88 -3.91
N GLY A 778 -14.83 6.86 -3.98
CA GLY A 778 -16.21 7.11 -4.42
C GLY A 778 -17.11 5.88 -4.47
N TRP A 779 -18.42 6.12 -4.56
CA TRP A 779 -19.44 5.08 -4.61
C TRP A 779 -19.42 4.27 -5.92
N LYS A 780 -18.92 4.85 -7.01
CA LYS A 780 -18.93 4.23 -8.36
C LYS A 780 -18.33 2.82 -8.36
N TRP A 781 -17.14 2.66 -7.82
CA TRP A 781 -16.42 1.38 -7.83
C TRP A 781 -17.03 0.36 -6.88
N ALA A 782 -17.52 0.81 -5.73
CA ALA A 782 -18.24 -0.05 -4.79
C ALA A 782 -19.54 -0.61 -5.44
N LEU A 783 -20.32 0.23 -6.11
CA LEU A 783 -21.53 -0.19 -6.84
C LEU A 783 -21.21 -1.14 -8.00
N ILE A 784 -20.17 -0.85 -8.78
CA ILE A 784 -19.70 -1.76 -9.84
C ILE A 784 -19.37 -3.13 -9.23
N THR A 785 -18.64 -3.15 -8.08
CA THR A 785 -18.31 -4.41 -7.40
C THR A 785 -19.57 -5.18 -6.99
N ALA A 786 -20.54 -4.50 -6.37
CA ALA A 786 -21.80 -5.12 -5.96
C ALA A 786 -22.54 -5.76 -7.13
N VAL A 787 -22.71 -5.02 -8.22
CA VAL A 787 -23.47 -5.49 -9.40
C VAL A 787 -22.76 -6.67 -10.06
N TYR A 788 -21.47 -6.54 -10.37
CA TYR A 788 -20.79 -7.61 -11.12
C TYR A 788 -20.65 -8.89 -10.28
N THR A 789 -20.43 -8.79 -8.96
CA THR A 789 -20.33 -9.97 -8.09
C THR A 789 -21.65 -10.71 -7.97
N ILE A 790 -22.80 -10.00 -7.89
CA ILE A 790 -24.13 -10.61 -7.90
C ILE A 790 -24.40 -11.32 -9.23
N VAL A 791 -24.13 -10.66 -10.35
CA VAL A 791 -24.32 -11.25 -11.68
C VAL A 791 -23.43 -12.47 -11.86
N LEU A 792 -22.16 -12.37 -11.48
CA LEU A 792 -21.20 -13.49 -11.57
C LEU A 792 -21.62 -14.66 -10.68
N ALA A 793 -22.11 -14.39 -9.45
CA ALA A 793 -22.60 -15.40 -8.53
C ALA A 793 -23.81 -16.13 -9.11
N TRP A 794 -24.77 -15.38 -9.67
CA TRP A 794 -25.96 -15.95 -10.26
C TRP A 794 -25.62 -16.87 -11.45
N VAL A 795 -24.79 -16.38 -12.39
CA VAL A 795 -24.38 -17.15 -13.57
C VAL A 795 -23.58 -18.40 -13.16
N ALA A 796 -22.63 -18.26 -12.26
CA ALA A 796 -21.79 -19.39 -11.81
C ALA A 796 -22.63 -20.43 -11.06
N ALA A 797 -23.55 -20.03 -10.18
CA ALA A 797 -24.46 -20.93 -9.49
C ALA A 797 -25.43 -21.63 -10.46
N PHE A 798 -25.97 -20.91 -11.44
CA PHE A 798 -26.82 -21.50 -12.48
C PHE A 798 -26.10 -22.57 -13.28
N ILE A 799 -24.88 -22.28 -13.75
CA ILE A 799 -24.06 -23.25 -14.46
C ILE A 799 -23.78 -24.47 -13.57
N THR A 800 -23.39 -24.23 -12.30
CA THR A 800 -23.12 -25.31 -11.33
C THR A 800 -24.35 -26.19 -11.12
N PHE A 801 -25.51 -25.57 -10.88
CA PHE A 801 -26.78 -26.30 -10.68
C PHE A 801 -27.11 -27.16 -11.91
N ARG A 802 -27.05 -26.58 -13.11
CA ARG A 802 -27.34 -27.28 -14.36
C ARG A 802 -26.37 -28.43 -14.66
N VAL A 803 -25.09 -28.17 -14.49
CA VAL A 803 -24.03 -29.18 -14.71
C VAL A 803 -24.19 -30.34 -13.72
N VAL A 804 -24.30 -30.03 -12.43
CA VAL A 804 -24.37 -31.06 -11.38
C VAL A 804 -25.68 -31.86 -11.47
N SER A 805 -26.81 -31.21 -11.80
CA SER A 805 -28.11 -31.92 -12.02
C SER A 805 -28.14 -32.86 -13.24
N LEU A 806 -27.09 -32.81 -14.11
CA LEU A 806 -26.93 -33.77 -15.21
C LEU A 806 -26.20 -35.05 -14.76
N PHE A 807 -25.47 -34.99 -13.63
CA PHE A 807 -24.63 -36.11 -13.15
C PHE A 807 -25.21 -36.78 -11.89
N ILE A 808 -26.10 -36.08 -11.18
CA ILE A 808 -26.82 -36.55 -10.00
C ILE A 808 -28.31 -36.66 -10.30
#